data_7588c9f7b1dbf815887d8519587fd06e
#
_entry.id   7588c9f7b1dbf815887d8519587fd06e
#
_cell.length_a   1.000
_cell.length_b   1.000
_cell.length_c   1.000
_cell.angle_alpha   90.00
_cell.angle_beta   90.00
_cell.angle_gamma   90.00
#
_symmetry.space_group_name_H-M   'P 1'
#
loop_
_entity.id
_entity.type
_entity.pdbx_description
1 polymer ?
#
loop_
_entity_poly.entity_id
_entity_poly.type
_entity_poly.pdbx_seq_one_letter_code
_entity_poly.pdbx_strand_id
1 'polypeptide(L)'
;MTNERKPLGISPWWRHGAVLTVIIGITGLIFMGRTTYTGAPPYFNAVTAEGQTLFTSDDILAGQSVFQKYGLMDYGSFFGHGGYRGPDFSADALHKLTLGLRDVYAQEKGAPAFASLSEGDQAIVADRVITELKTNRYDQETGAVAITPAYAQSFEMLVHETDKVFKDSGKDIPLPANYIPDAADRRNLTAFFAWGAWAAVTPRPGKDYSYTNNWPPDEQAGNRPSLAVILWSALSVISLLGALGLVLMFFGRFDYLGWGGEKMPLEKIPSIENTAITASQRATYNYFLVVALLFLFQTAMGVLTAHYFVEGAGLYGFDIRSFLPLTITRSWHLQLSIFWIATAWLAAGIFVGPMVSKTEPKGQAVLVHILFGAVVVVAVGSIVGEWLGIKGLLGKAWFWLGHQGWEYLELGRLWQMLLTAGMAIWAVIVFRAIKPTLKGEDRGGMPYLLLYSIIAIPVMYSFGMLYKPGTNFAVADFWRWWIVHLWVEGFFELFTTIVVAHIFVILGLAPKEAALRVVYLDIILYLGSGMVGTAHHYYWTAQPAINLALGSVFSAMEVVPLCLLTLEAWNFIKLRQNKSIFAVTPQEFPHKWTVMFLMAVGFWNFLGAGVFGFLINLPIVSYYEHATYLTSNHGHGALMGVYGNLAIAALAFCCRLIVAPHRWNDKLWGLSFWSLNIGLGLMLALNIFPAGIYQLVQSIQHGFWYARSEAVIQSPFFQTTTWLRVAGDVVFVVGGVVPIAYFMVTRLFSLRPSSK
;
A
#
# COMPACT_ATOMS: atom_id res chain seq x y z
N MET A 1 8.36 -30.34 -40.83
CA MET A 1 7.88 -28.94 -40.78
C MET A 1 8.56 -28.26 -39.63
N THR A 2 9.58 -27.51 -39.91
CA THR A 2 10.27 -26.68 -38.93
C THR A 2 9.28 -25.63 -38.43
N ASN A 3 8.94 -25.68 -37.15
CA ASN A 3 8.05 -24.72 -36.50
C ASN A 3 8.85 -23.42 -36.34
N GLU A 4 8.98 -22.64 -37.42
CA GLU A 4 9.61 -21.32 -37.38
C GLU A 4 8.75 -20.41 -36.47
N ARG A 5 9.34 -19.95 -35.37
CA ARG A 5 8.70 -19.03 -34.47
C ARG A 5 8.56 -17.67 -35.13
N LYS A 6 7.42 -17.03 -34.98
CA LYS A 6 7.24 -15.65 -35.46
C LYS A 6 8.24 -14.74 -34.80
N PRO A 7 8.99 -13.93 -35.56
CA PRO A 7 9.94 -12.96 -34.98
C PRO A 7 9.21 -11.94 -34.10
N LEU A 8 9.89 -11.44 -33.07
CA LEU A 8 9.33 -10.47 -32.12
C LEU A 8 8.96 -9.12 -32.76
N GLY A 9 9.54 -8.77 -33.92
CA GLY A 9 9.42 -7.43 -34.51
C GLY A 9 10.18 -6.33 -33.75
N ILE A 10 10.88 -6.68 -32.66
CA ILE A 10 11.71 -5.78 -31.86
C ILE A 10 13.09 -6.41 -31.62
N SER A 11 14.09 -5.59 -31.22
CA SER A 11 15.43 -6.05 -30.95
C SER A 11 15.47 -7.09 -29.82
N PRO A 12 16.25 -8.18 -29.92
CA PRO A 12 16.45 -9.15 -28.85
C PRO A 12 17.01 -8.55 -27.54
N TRP A 13 17.68 -7.40 -27.61
CA TRP A 13 18.25 -6.71 -26.45
C TRP A 13 17.18 -6.32 -25.41
N TRP A 14 15.94 -6.07 -25.83
CA TRP A 14 14.85 -5.81 -24.90
C TRP A 14 14.64 -7.00 -23.95
N ARG A 15 14.64 -8.21 -24.46
CA ARG A 15 14.52 -9.42 -23.65
C ARG A 15 15.70 -9.63 -22.72
N HIS A 16 16.93 -9.42 -23.21
CA HIS A 16 18.12 -9.53 -22.37
C HIS A 16 18.13 -8.49 -21.26
N GLY A 17 17.75 -7.24 -21.57
CA GLY A 17 17.59 -6.18 -20.59
C GLY A 17 16.59 -6.55 -19.50
N ALA A 18 15.38 -7.01 -19.87
CA ALA A 18 14.36 -7.42 -18.91
C ALA A 18 14.81 -8.57 -18.01
N VAL A 19 15.44 -9.60 -18.57
CA VAL A 19 15.98 -10.73 -17.78
C VAL A 19 17.07 -10.27 -16.80
N LEU A 20 17.99 -9.43 -17.28
CA LEU A 20 19.05 -8.87 -16.44
C LEU A 20 18.48 -8.03 -15.29
N THR A 21 17.48 -7.19 -15.58
CA THR A 21 16.76 -6.38 -14.58
C THR A 21 16.17 -7.24 -13.47
N VAL A 22 15.44 -8.30 -13.84
CA VAL A 22 14.84 -9.21 -12.84
C VAL A 22 15.91 -9.91 -12.00
N ILE A 23 17.02 -10.35 -12.62
CA ILE A 23 18.13 -10.98 -11.88
C ILE A 23 18.76 -10.00 -10.89
N ILE A 24 19.04 -8.77 -11.31
CA ILE A 24 19.58 -7.72 -10.43
C ILE A 24 18.62 -7.42 -9.29
N GLY A 25 17.33 -7.24 -9.60
CA GLY A 25 16.30 -6.95 -8.61
C GLY A 25 16.18 -8.06 -7.56
N ILE A 26 16.06 -9.32 -7.97
CA ILE A 26 16.01 -10.47 -7.04
C ILE A 26 17.30 -10.57 -6.20
N THR A 27 18.47 -10.34 -6.80
CA THR A 27 19.73 -10.33 -6.05
C THR A 27 19.76 -9.23 -5.00
N GLY A 28 19.29 -8.03 -5.35
CA GLY A 28 19.14 -6.91 -4.40
C GLY A 28 18.17 -7.23 -3.25
N LEU A 29 17.03 -7.84 -3.55
CA LEU A 29 16.05 -8.27 -2.54
C LEU A 29 16.63 -9.34 -1.59
N ILE A 30 17.38 -10.32 -2.10
CA ILE A 30 18.06 -11.34 -1.28
C ILE A 30 19.09 -10.67 -0.37
N PHE A 31 19.88 -9.73 -0.90
CA PHE A 31 20.84 -8.96 -0.11
C PHE A 31 20.16 -8.16 1.01
N MET A 32 19.08 -7.43 0.71
CA MET A 32 18.29 -6.71 1.70
C MET A 32 17.71 -7.66 2.76
N GLY A 33 17.19 -8.81 2.36
CA GLY A 33 16.70 -9.82 3.29
C GLY A 33 17.81 -10.30 4.23
N ARG A 34 18.96 -10.69 3.70
CA ARG A 34 20.11 -11.11 4.53
C ARG A 34 20.50 -10.05 5.54
N THR A 35 20.63 -8.78 5.11
CA THR A 35 21.01 -7.68 6.00
C THR A 35 19.93 -7.38 7.04
N THR A 36 18.65 -7.56 6.71
CA THR A 36 17.54 -7.44 7.65
C THR A 36 17.62 -8.49 8.75
N TYR A 37 17.75 -9.77 8.39
CA TYR A 37 17.86 -10.86 9.37
C TYR A 37 19.05 -10.72 10.31
N THR A 38 20.17 -10.18 9.84
CA THR A 38 21.38 -10.01 10.65
C THR A 38 21.43 -8.70 11.42
N GLY A 39 20.65 -7.71 11.00
CA GLY A 39 20.66 -6.36 11.58
C GLY A 39 19.40 -5.95 12.34
N ALA A 40 18.42 -6.82 12.49
CA ALA A 40 17.22 -6.53 13.26
C ALA A 40 17.55 -6.27 14.74
N PRO A 41 16.85 -5.32 15.41
CA PRO A 41 17.06 -5.07 16.83
C PRO A 41 16.68 -6.30 17.67
N PRO A 42 17.53 -6.73 18.61
CA PRO A 42 17.23 -7.91 19.44
C PRO A 42 16.05 -7.63 20.38
N TYR A 43 15.27 -8.68 20.69
CA TYR A 43 14.44 -8.68 21.90
C TYR A 43 15.32 -9.02 23.08
N PHE A 44 15.13 -8.35 24.21
CA PHE A 44 16.05 -8.42 25.34
C PHE A 44 15.30 -8.53 26.69
N ASN A 45 16.04 -8.94 27.71
CA ASN A 45 15.60 -8.84 29.08
C ASN A 45 16.06 -7.50 29.68
N ALA A 46 15.14 -6.68 30.17
CA ALA A 46 15.48 -5.44 30.88
C ALA A 46 15.76 -5.74 32.35
N VAL A 47 17.03 -5.55 32.78
CA VAL A 47 17.51 -5.96 34.10
C VAL A 47 18.16 -4.80 34.84
N THR A 48 17.80 -4.56 36.09
CA THR A 48 18.45 -3.55 36.95
C THR A 48 19.84 -4.04 37.44
N ALA A 49 20.63 -3.12 37.97
CA ALA A 49 21.94 -3.47 38.54
C ALA A 49 21.86 -4.48 39.71
N GLU A 50 20.72 -4.52 40.41
CA GLU A 50 20.45 -5.46 41.51
C GLU A 50 19.96 -6.85 40.99
N GLY A 51 19.86 -7.04 39.67
CA GLY A 51 19.41 -8.28 39.04
C GLY A 51 17.91 -8.45 38.97
N GLN A 52 17.11 -7.41 39.27
CA GLN A 52 15.67 -7.46 39.13
C GLN A 52 15.28 -7.30 37.62
N THR A 53 14.49 -8.23 37.13
CA THR A 53 13.94 -8.16 35.77
C THR A 53 12.68 -7.30 35.74
N LEU A 54 12.66 -6.26 34.90
CA LEU A 54 11.51 -5.38 34.69
C LEU A 54 10.53 -6.00 33.66
N PHE A 55 11.05 -6.48 32.55
CA PHE A 55 10.36 -7.28 31.54
C PHE A 55 11.38 -8.14 30.77
N THR A 56 10.89 -9.19 30.14
CA THR A 56 11.69 -10.17 29.41
C THR A 56 11.53 -10.03 27.89
N SER A 57 12.39 -10.68 27.12
CA SER A 57 12.22 -10.84 25.67
C SER A 57 10.90 -11.51 25.29
N ASP A 58 10.42 -12.42 26.13
CA ASP A 58 9.13 -13.11 25.92
C ASP A 58 7.95 -12.15 26.18
N ASP A 59 8.06 -11.23 27.13
CA ASP A 59 7.05 -10.17 27.37
C ASP A 59 6.96 -9.22 26.17
N ILE A 60 8.10 -8.84 25.58
CA ILE A 60 8.13 -8.04 24.35
C ILE A 60 7.40 -8.77 23.19
N LEU A 61 7.69 -10.06 23.04
CA LEU A 61 7.09 -10.90 22.00
C LEU A 61 5.59 -11.13 22.24
N ALA A 62 5.19 -11.32 23.48
CA ALA A 62 3.77 -11.40 23.87
C ALA A 62 3.07 -10.06 23.56
N GLY A 63 3.71 -8.93 23.89
CA GLY A 63 3.20 -7.59 23.57
C GLY A 63 3.05 -7.35 22.07
N GLN A 64 4.00 -7.78 21.25
CA GLN A 64 3.86 -7.78 19.78
C GLN A 64 2.62 -8.58 19.34
N SER A 65 2.41 -9.73 19.93
CA SER A 65 1.24 -10.59 19.61
C SER A 65 -0.07 -9.93 20.02
N VAL A 66 -0.11 -9.22 21.16
CA VAL A 66 -1.25 -8.40 21.59
C VAL A 66 -1.50 -7.28 20.61
N PHE A 67 -0.46 -6.52 20.21
CA PHE A 67 -0.52 -5.45 19.22
C PHE A 67 -1.17 -5.93 17.92
N GLN A 68 -0.75 -7.08 17.43
CA GLN A 68 -1.26 -7.69 16.21
C GLN A 68 -2.69 -8.20 16.36
N LYS A 69 -2.97 -8.96 17.41
CA LYS A 69 -4.27 -9.60 17.68
C LYS A 69 -5.43 -8.59 17.74
N TYR A 70 -5.19 -7.43 18.35
CA TYR A 70 -6.20 -6.37 18.49
C TYR A 70 -6.21 -5.36 17.33
N GLY A 71 -5.42 -5.59 16.29
CA GLY A 71 -5.38 -4.73 15.09
C GLY A 71 -4.91 -3.31 15.39
N LEU A 72 -4.00 -3.13 16.35
CA LEU A 72 -3.60 -1.80 16.80
C LEU A 72 -2.86 -1.00 15.73
N MET A 73 -2.32 -1.66 14.71
CA MET A 73 -1.73 -1.01 13.54
C MET A 73 -2.78 -0.26 12.69
N ASP A 74 -4.07 -0.57 12.84
CA ASP A 74 -5.17 0.17 12.21
C ASP A 74 -5.67 1.35 13.04
N TYR A 75 -5.29 1.44 14.31
CA TYR A 75 -5.58 2.60 15.16
C TYR A 75 -4.44 3.62 15.15
N GLY A 76 -3.24 3.18 15.49
CA GLY A 76 -2.00 3.95 15.49
C GLY A 76 -0.95 3.32 14.57
N SER A 77 0.29 3.78 14.66
CA SER A 77 1.40 3.25 13.88
C SER A 77 2.53 2.72 14.79
N PHE A 78 3.42 1.94 14.21
CA PHE A 78 4.64 1.48 14.86
C PHE A 78 5.79 1.59 13.87
N PHE A 79 6.85 2.29 14.24
CA PHE A 79 7.91 2.74 13.33
C PHE A 79 7.35 3.44 12.08
N GLY A 80 6.29 4.20 12.23
CA GLY A 80 5.63 4.95 11.17
C GLY A 80 4.68 4.16 10.28
N HIS A 81 4.59 2.85 10.40
CA HIS A 81 3.64 2.04 9.64
C HIS A 81 2.36 1.81 10.42
N GLY A 82 1.22 2.13 9.81
CA GLY A 82 -0.10 1.91 10.39
C GLY A 82 -1.09 3.05 10.24
N GLY A 83 -2.07 3.10 11.14
CA GLY A 83 -3.13 4.10 11.18
C GLY A 83 -2.68 5.47 11.66
N TYR A 84 -3.45 6.51 11.31
CA TYR A 84 -3.09 7.91 11.60
C TYR A 84 -3.97 8.56 12.66
N ARG A 85 -4.97 7.87 13.21
CA ARG A 85 -5.85 8.43 14.25
C ARG A 85 -5.26 8.31 15.65
N GLY A 86 -4.59 7.21 15.94
CA GLY A 86 -3.85 7.02 17.17
C GLY A 86 -2.41 7.53 17.06
N PRO A 87 -1.63 7.46 18.15
CA PRO A 87 -0.22 7.83 18.16
C PRO A 87 0.60 6.87 17.29
N ASP A 88 1.82 7.26 16.96
CA ASP A 88 2.86 6.27 16.68
C ASP A 88 3.38 5.75 18.01
N PHE A 89 3.16 4.46 18.27
CA PHE A 89 3.45 3.88 19.58
C PHE A 89 4.94 3.84 19.92
N SER A 90 5.83 3.79 18.93
CA SER A 90 7.27 3.87 19.15
C SER A 90 7.71 5.31 19.49
N ALA A 91 7.14 6.30 18.81
CA ALA A 91 7.40 7.72 19.08
C ALA A 91 6.80 8.19 20.40
N ASP A 92 5.55 7.83 20.68
CA ASP A 92 4.84 8.18 21.90
C ASP A 92 5.51 7.58 23.14
N ALA A 93 5.90 6.30 23.06
CA ALA A 93 6.62 5.64 24.14
C ALA A 93 8.00 6.26 24.37
N LEU A 94 8.75 6.58 23.30
CA LEU A 94 10.04 7.25 23.41
C LEU A 94 9.91 8.59 24.12
N HIS A 95 8.93 9.40 23.68
CA HIS A 95 8.70 10.72 24.28
C HIS A 95 8.29 10.61 25.75
N LYS A 96 7.33 9.75 26.10
CA LYS A 96 6.86 9.54 27.47
C LYS A 96 7.96 9.02 28.40
N LEU A 97 8.78 8.08 27.95
CA LEU A 97 9.95 7.60 28.70
C LEU A 97 10.96 8.73 28.91
N THR A 98 11.19 9.58 27.90
CA THR A 98 12.08 10.74 28.00
C THR A 98 11.59 11.74 29.06
N LEU A 99 10.29 12.06 29.06
CA LEU A 99 9.68 12.94 30.06
C LEU A 99 9.74 12.33 31.46
N GLY A 100 9.39 11.04 31.59
CA GLY A 100 9.48 10.32 32.87
C GLY A 100 10.87 10.33 33.44
N LEU A 101 11.91 10.08 32.65
CA LEU A 101 13.32 10.16 33.08
C LEU A 101 13.70 11.58 33.57
N ARG A 102 13.25 12.64 32.84
CA ARG A 102 13.48 14.02 33.24
C ARG A 102 12.87 14.33 34.59
N ASP A 103 11.64 13.90 34.84
CA ASP A 103 10.96 14.15 36.11
C ASP A 103 11.59 13.33 37.24
N VAL A 104 11.98 12.08 37.04
CA VAL A 104 12.69 11.26 38.03
C VAL A 104 14.03 11.91 38.42
N TYR A 105 14.81 12.36 37.45
CA TYR A 105 16.08 13.02 37.73
C TYR A 105 15.91 14.42 38.33
N ALA A 106 14.80 15.12 38.08
CA ALA A 106 14.46 16.34 38.75
C ALA A 106 14.14 16.08 40.24
N GLN A 107 13.44 15.00 40.55
CA GLN A 107 13.14 14.58 41.92
C GLN A 107 14.40 14.19 42.68
N GLU A 108 15.40 13.56 42.06
CA GLU A 108 16.72 13.32 42.67
C GLU A 108 17.43 14.62 43.09
N LYS A 109 17.15 15.75 42.39
CA LYS A 109 17.63 17.09 42.73
C LYS A 109 16.75 17.85 43.75
N GLY A 110 15.68 17.23 44.25
CA GLY A 110 14.74 17.82 45.19
C GLY A 110 13.65 18.70 44.56
N ALA A 111 13.49 18.69 43.21
CA ALA A 111 12.44 19.42 42.54
C ALA A 111 11.23 18.48 42.24
N PRO A 112 9.98 18.97 42.33
CA PRO A 112 8.79 18.12 42.09
C PRO A 112 8.65 17.65 40.64
N ALA A 113 9.17 18.39 39.66
CA ALA A 113 9.14 18.08 38.25
C ALA A 113 10.29 18.81 37.50
N PHE A 114 10.60 18.36 36.29
CA PHE A 114 11.67 18.96 35.47
C PHE A 114 11.46 20.46 35.21
N ALA A 115 10.23 20.88 34.94
CA ALA A 115 9.88 22.27 34.69
C ALA A 115 10.13 23.21 35.92
N SER A 116 10.28 22.65 37.11
CA SER A 116 10.54 23.39 38.37
C SER A 116 12.04 23.62 38.65
N LEU A 117 12.92 23.03 37.84
CA LEU A 117 14.36 23.20 37.94
C LEU A 117 14.82 24.56 37.38
N SER A 118 15.97 25.06 37.84
CA SER A 118 16.68 26.16 37.20
C SER A 118 17.07 25.81 35.76
N GLU A 119 17.21 26.79 34.84
CA GLU A 119 17.63 26.55 33.46
C GLU A 119 18.94 25.75 33.38
N GLY A 120 19.91 26.02 34.25
CA GLY A 120 21.16 25.26 34.30
C GLY A 120 20.96 23.81 34.71
N ASP A 121 20.10 23.54 35.70
CA ASP A 121 19.78 22.19 36.13
C ASP A 121 18.94 21.45 35.07
N GLN A 122 18.02 22.13 34.37
CA GLN A 122 17.27 21.56 33.25
C GLN A 122 18.22 21.08 32.15
N ALA A 123 19.25 21.90 31.80
CA ALA A 123 20.24 21.52 30.79
C ALA A 123 21.03 20.27 31.20
N ILE A 124 21.47 20.21 32.49
CA ILE A 124 22.20 19.04 33.02
C ILE A 124 21.33 17.78 33.00
N VAL A 125 20.09 17.89 33.46
CA VAL A 125 19.16 16.73 33.46
C VAL A 125 18.83 16.29 32.03
N ALA A 126 18.58 17.22 31.10
CA ALA A 126 18.32 16.90 29.71
C ALA A 126 19.49 16.15 29.04
N ASP A 127 20.74 16.60 29.27
CA ASP A 127 21.94 15.93 28.76
C ASP A 127 22.11 14.52 29.36
N ARG A 128 21.87 14.38 30.68
CA ARG A 128 21.89 13.08 31.36
C ARG A 128 20.88 12.10 30.73
N VAL A 129 19.65 12.55 30.47
CA VAL A 129 18.60 11.73 29.85
C VAL A 129 19.00 11.31 28.45
N ILE A 130 19.47 12.23 27.60
CA ILE A 130 19.94 11.93 26.24
C ILE A 130 21.09 10.93 26.29
N THR A 131 22.05 11.11 27.17
CA THR A 131 23.19 10.20 27.35
C THR A 131 22.72 8.81 27.76
N GLU A 132 21.75 8.71 28.68
CA GLU A 132 21.19 7.43 29.10
C GLU A 132 20.52 6.70 27.97
N LEU A 133 19.62 7.36 27.23
CA LEU A 133 18.87 6.79 26.12
C LEU A 133 19.77 6.37 24.96
N LYS A 134 20.83 7.14 24.68
CA LYS A 134 21.76 6.86 23.57
C LYS A 134 22.95 5.97 23.97
N THR A 135 23.03 5.51 25.20
CA THR A 135 24.04 4.51 25.59
C THR A 135 23.50 3.10 25.34
N ASN A 136 24.09 2.38 24.38
CA ASN A 136 23.74 0.99 24.14
C ASN A 136 24.34 0.09 25.22
N ARG A 137 23.47 -0.43 26.08
CA ARG A 137 23.82 -1.35 27.19
C ARG A 137 23.39 -2.79 26.92
N TYR A 138 23.15 -3.13 25.66
CA TYR A 138 22.79 -4.50 25.28
C TYR A 138 24.02 -5.40 25.33
N ASP A 139 23.94 -6.44 26.12
CA ASP A 139 24.93 -7.50 26.19
C ASP A 139 24.49 -8.71 25.36
N GLN A 140 25.30 -9.07 24.35
CA GLN A 140 25.00 -10.18 23.45
C GLN A 140 25.13 -11.54 24.11
N GLU A 141 25.95 -11.67 25.17
CA GLU A 141 26.17 -12.97 25.85
C GLU A 141 24.97 -13.34 26.73
N THR A 142 24.42 -12.35 27.44
CA THR A 142 23.30 -12.56 28.36
C THR A 142 21.95 -12.28 27.72
N GLY A 143 21.91 -11.60 26.57
CA GLY A 143 20.68 -11.13 25.94
C GLY A 143 19.94 -10.06 26.76
N ALA A 144 20.63 -9.35 27.64
CA ALA A 144 20.06 -8.37 28.55
C ALA A 144 20.46 -6.94 28.19
N VAL A 145 19.60 -5.99 28.56
CA VAL A 145 19.90 -4.54 28.62
C VAL A 145 19.90 -4.11 30.08
N ALA A 146 21.03 -3.59 30.54
CA ALA A 146 21.12 -3.02 31.87
C ALA A 146 20.35 -1.69 31.94
N ILE A 147 19.35 -1.60 32.81
CA ILE A 147 18.50 -0.42 33.00
C ILE A 147 18.78 0.24 34.34
N THR A 148 18.57 1.58 34.41
CA THR A 148 18.66 2.35 35.64
C THR A 148 17.37 2.27 36.46
N PRO A 149 17.40 2.52 37.77
CA PRO A 149 16.17 2.65 38.55
C PRO A 149 15.24 3.76 38.02
N ALA A 150 15.80 4.84 37.47
CA ALA A 150 15.03 5.92 36.86
C ALA A 150 14.28 5.43 35.60
N TYR A 151 14.92 4.61 34.77
CA TYR A 151 14.24 3.98 33.63
C TYR A 151 13.12 3.05 34.07
N ALA A 152 13.36 2.22 35.12
CA ALA A 152 12.34 1.34 35.67
C ALA A 152 11.09 2.10 36.15
N GLN A 153 11.31 3.22 36.88
CA GLN A 153 10.21 4.08 37.31
C GLN A 153 9.47 4.73 36.14
N SER A 154 10.19 5.19 35.12
CA SER A 154 9.60 5.78 33.91
C SER A 154 8.78 4.75 33.11
N PHE A 155 9.22 3.49 33.09
CA PHE A 155 8.45 2.39 32.47
C PHE A 155 7.12 2.14 33.21
N GLU A 156 7.09 2.15 34.55
CA GLU A 156 5.84 2.01 35.30
C GLU A 156 4.88 3.18 35.03
N MET A 157 5.39 4.39 34.80
CA MET A 157 4.56 5.52 34.35
C MET A 157 3.98 5.24 32.96
N LEU A 158 4.76 4.68 32.03
CA LEU A 158 4.30 4.30 30.70
C LEU A 158 3.22 3.20 30.76
N VAL A 159 3.35 2.21 31.67
CA VAL A 159 2.31 1.19 31.91
C VAL A 159 0.99 1.84 32.31
N HIS A 160 1.04 2.83 33.21
CA HIS A 160 -0.16 3.56 33.62
C HIS A 160 -0.81 4.34 32.46
N GLU A 161 -0.03 4.97 31.59
CA GLU A 161 -0.54 5.66 30.40
C GLU A 161 -1.16 4.65 29.40
N THR A 162 -0.54 3.49 29.21
CA THR A 162 -1.09 2.41 28.36
C THR A 162 -2.44 1.90 28.89
N ASP A 163 -2.57 1.76 30.20
CA ASP A 163 -3.84 1.39 30.84
C ASP A 163 -4.94 2.41 30.59
N LYS A 164 -4.64 3.73 30.70
CA LYS A 164 -5.63 4.78 30.38
C LYS A 164 -6.18 4.65 28.97
N VAL A 165 -5.37 4.32 27.99
CA VAL A 165 -5.80 4.20 26.59
C VAL A 165 -6.64 2.94 26.37
N PHE A 166 -6.17 1.78 26.82
CA PHE A 166 -6.75 0.48 26.41
C PHE A 166 -7.73 -0.13 27.43
N LYS A 167 -7.76 0.38 28.66
CA LYS A 167 -8.72 -0.01 29.69
C LYS A 167 -9.83 1.01 29.82
N ASP A 168 -9.49 2.29 30.06
CA ASP A 168 -10.46 3.30 30.41
C ASP A 168 -11.13 3.95 29.21
N SER A 169 -10.42 4.07 28.11
CA SER A 169 -10.85 4.65 26.83
C SER A 169 -11.56 6.00 27.01
N GLY A 170 -10.91 7.07 26.65
CA GLY A 170 -11.49 8.42 26.69
C GLY A 170 -12.62 8.62 25.69
N LYS A 171 -13.36 9.73 25.83
CA LYS A 171 -14.44 10.11 24.91
C LYS A 171 -13.94 10.26 23.46
N ASP A 172 -12.71 10.75 23.30
CA ASP A 172 -12.12 11.06 22.00
C ASP A 172 -11.33 9.88 21.39
N ILE A 173 -11.14 8.78 22.15
CA ILE A 173 -10.47 7.58 21.66
C ILE A 173 -11.47 6.71 20.87
N PRO A 174 -11.20 6.36 19.59
CA PRO A 174 -12.12 5.61 18.74
C PRO A 174 -12.13 4.09 19.01
N LEU A 175 -11.74 3.71 20.23
CA LEU A 175 -11.77 2.33 20.74
C LEU A 175 -12.78 2.26 21.90
N PRO A 176 -13.49 1.13 22.08
CA PRO A 176 -14.41 0.98 23.22
C PRO A 176 -13.63 0.86 24.54
N ALA A 177 -14.27 1.18 25.64
CA ALA A 177 -13.73 0.92 26.98
C ALA A 177 -13.37 -0.57 27.13
N ASN A 178 -12.33 -0.82 27.91
CA ASN A 178 -11.80 -2.17 28.16
C ASN A 178 -11.44 -2.94 26.86
N TYR A 179 -10.84 -2.22 25.91
CA TYR A 179 -10.49 -2.75 24.58
C TYR A 179 -9.51 -3.94 24.69
N ILE A 180 -8.54 -3.86 25.61
CA ILE A 180 -7.66 -4.95 25.99
C ILE A 180 -7.93 -5.26 27.47
N PRO A 181 -8.76 -6.28 27.76
CA PRO A 181 -9.23 -6.52 29.13
C PRO A 181 -8.15 -7.00 30.10
N ASP A 182 -7.20 -7.81 29.62
CA ASP A 182 -6.17 -8.42 30.46
C ASP A 182 -5.06 -7.41 30.81
N ALA A 183 -4.78 -7.25 32.11
CA ALA A 183 -3.72 -6.35 32.57
C ALA A 183 -2.32 -6.86 32.22
N ALA A 184 -2.10 -8.18 32.16
CA ALA A 184 -0.84 -8.74 31.71
C ALA A 184 -0.60 -8.47 30.22
N ASP A 185 -1.64 -8.60 29.37
CA ASP A 185 -1.56 -8.24 27.96
C ASP A 185 -1.20 -6.75 27.77
N ARG A 186 -1.78 -5.83 28.57
CA ARG A 186 -1.46 -4.40 28.49
C ARG A 186 -0.02 -4.09 28.96
N ARG A 187 0.47 -4.77 30.01
CA ARG A 187 1.85 -4.64 30.47
C ARG A 187 2.84 -5.17 29.42
N ASN A 188 2.56 -6.33 28.83
CA ASN A 188 3.36 -6.91 27.74
C ASN A 188 3.37 -5.97 26.52
N LEU A 189 2.22 -5.39 26.16
CA LEU A 189 2.11 -4.38 25.11
C LEU A 189 3.01 -3.16 25.42
N THR A 190 3.05 -2.71 26.68
CA THR A 190 3.96 -1.63 27.11
C THR A 190 5.43 -2.04 26.96
N ALA A 191 5.79 -3.29 27.28
CA ALA A 191 7.15 -3.80 27.07
C ALA A 191 7.53 -3.78 25.56
N PHE A 192 6.59 -4.13 24.68
CA PHE A 192 6.79 -4.01 23.23
C PHE A 192 6.96 -2.55 22.77
N PHE A 193 6.19 -1.62 23.32
CA PHE A 193 6.34 -0.19 23.03
C PHE A 193 7.68 0.35 23.55
N ALA A 194 8.10 -0.04 24.75
CA ALA A 194 9.40 0.32 25.32
C ALA A 194 10.59 -0.24 24.51
N TRP A 195 10.46 -1.46 23.98
CA TRP A 195 11.42 -2.01 23.02
C TRP A 195 11.48 -1.17 21.73
N GLY A 196 10.34 -0.77 21.19
CA GLY A 196 10.28 0.13 20.03
C GLY A 196 10.97 1.46 20.29
N ALA A 197 10.72 2.09 21.45
CA ALA A 197 11.38 3.31 21.89
C ALA A 197 12.90 3.13 22.02
N TRP A 198 13.35 2.02 22.62
CA TRP A 198 14.77 1.68 22.70
C TRP A 198 15.41 1.55 21.32
N ALA A 199 14.79 0.80 20.40
CA ALA A 199 15.29 0.64 19.04
C ALA A 199 15.32 1.97 18.26
N ALA A 200 14.41 2.90 18.59
CA ALA A 200 14.31 4.21 17.95
C ALA A 200 15.41 5.20 18.39
N VAL A 201 15.96 5.04 19.61
CA VAL A 201 16.92 6.01 20.16
C VAL A 201 18.32 5.44 20.36
N THR A 202 18.45 4.16 20.71
CA THR A 202 19.73 3.52 21.03
C THR A 202 20.55 3.25 19.78
N PRO A 203 21.82 3.71 19.72
CA PRO A 203 22.67 3.46 18.56
C PRO A 203 22.94 1.97 18.33
N ARG A 204 23.04 1.58 17.06
CA ARG A 204 23.52 0.26 16.67
C ARG A 204 24.95 0.03 17.15
N PRO A 205 25.35 -1.20 17.45
CA PRO A 205 26.73 -1.49 17.87
C PRO A 205 27.76 -0.91 16.88
N GLY A 206 28.66 -0.04 17.39
CA GLY A 206 29.71 0.62 16.63
C GLY A 206 29.24 1.65 15.60
N LYS A 207 28.00 2.19 15.74
CA LYS A 207 27.44 3.23 14.90
C LYS A 207 26.99 4.43 15.74
N ASP A 208 26.83 5.58 15.07
CA ASP A 208 26.34 6.84 15.64
C ASP A 208 24.84 7.08 15.36
N TYR A 209 24.15 6.09 14.82
CA TYR A 209 22.71 6.13 14.52
C TYR A 209 21.98 4.91 15.10
N SER A 210 20.70 5.11 15.46
CA SER A 210 19.85 4.10 16.08
C SER A 210 19.45 2.98 15.06
N TYR A 211 18.73 1.98 15.55
CA TYR A 211 18.20 0.93 14.68
C TYR A 211 17.22 1.47 13.62
N THR A 212 16.55 2.59 13.88
CA THR A 212 15.64 3.29 12.99
C THR A 212 16.26 4.52 12.30
N ASN A 213 17.58 4.61 12.20
CA ASN A 213 18.30 5.77 11.64
C ASN A 213 17.95 7.10 12.32
N ASN A 214 17.81 7.09 13.66
CA ASN A 214 17.40 8.21 14.53
C ASN A 214 15.95 8.69 14.30
N TRP A 215 15.09 7.93 13.65
CA TRP A 215 13.66 8.22 13.57
C TRP A 215 12.97 7.68 14.84
N PRO A 216 11.95 8.31 15.41
CA PRO A 216 11.29 9.54 14.98
C PRO A 216 12.05 10.81 15.40
N PRO A 217 11.77 11.96 14.74
CA PRO A 217 12.28 13.24 15.23
C PRO A 217 11.73 13.56 16.63
N ASP A 218 12.63 13.62 17.60
CA ASP A 218 12.38 14.05 18.97
C ASP A 218 13.65 14.66 19.56
N GLU A 219 13.73 15.98 19.59
CA GLU A 219 14.90 16.69 20.12
C GLU A 219 15.13 16.42 21.61
N GLN A 220 14.05 16.14 22.35
CA GLN A 220 14.13 15.88 23.78
C GLN A 220 14.79 14.54 24.09
N ALA A 221 14.65 13.56 23.19
CA ALA A 221 15.35 12.28 23.22
C ALA A 221 16.71 12.33 22.48
N GLY A 222 17.07 13.47 21.89
CA GLY A 222 18.29 13.64 21.10
C GLY A 222 18.24 13.03 19.70
N ASN A 223 17.05 12.71 19.17
CA ASN A 223 16.89 12.21 17.81
C ASN A 223 16.84 13.35 16.79
N ARG A 224 17.82 13.34 15.89
CA ARG A 224 17.95 14.28 14.76
C ARG A 224 18.36 13.53 13.51
N PRO A 225 18.04 14.05 12.30
CA PRO A 225 18.43 13.41 11.06
C PRO A 225 19.96 13.31 10.96
N SER A 226 20.44 12.12 10.58
CA SER A 226 21.86 11.89 10.39
C SER A 226 22.36 12.55 9.10
N LEU A 227 23.69 12.76 8.99
CA LEU A 227 24.29 13.24 7.74
C LEU A 227 23.95 12.35 6.55
N ALA A 228 23.82 11.04 6.75
CA ALA A 228 23.41 10.08 5.71
C ALA A 228 22.02 10.40 5.13
N VAL A 229 21.06 10.80 5.97
CA VAL A 229 19.71 11.21 5.52
C VAL A 229 19.78 12.39 4.57
N ILE A 230 20.61 13.40 4.89
CA ILE A 230 20.79 14.59 4.04
C ILE A 230 21.48 14.24 2.72
N LEU A 231 22.60 13.51 2.79
CA LEU A 231 23.37 13.12 1.60
C LEU A 231 22.55 12.26 0.64
N TRP A 232 21.83 11.26 1.12
CA TRP A 232 21.01 10.41 0.27
C TRP A 232 19.80 11.14 -0.31
N SER A 233 19.28 12.16 0.36
CA SER A 233 18.26 13.03 -0.22
C SER A 233 18.79 13.82 -1.42
N ALA A 234 19.98 14.40 -1.30
CA ALA A 234 20.62 15.09 -2.42
C ALA A 234 20.92 14.13 -3.60
N LEU A 235 21.45 12.95 -3.29
CA LEU A 235 21.74 11.92 -4.31
C LEU A 235 20.47 11.39 -4.97
N SER A 236 19.35 11.29 -4.26
CA SER A 236 18.05 10.92 -4.81
C SER A 236 17.59 11.91 -5.89
N VAL A 237 17.67 13.23 -5.61
CA VAL A 237 17.33 14.26 -6.58
C VAL A 237 18.25 14.21 -7.81
N ILE A 238 19.57 14.07 -7.59
CA ILE A 238 20.55 13.95 -8.67
C ILE A 238 20.27 12.74 -9.53
N SER A 239 19.94 11.59 -8.90
CA SER A 239 19.60 10.35 -9.62
C SER A 239 18.35 10.52 -10.48
N LEU A 240 17.31 11.15 -9.95
CA LEU A 240 16.08 11.44 -10.71
C LEU A 240 16.36 12.33 -11.92
N LEU A 241 17.05 13.45 -11.71
CA LEU A 241 17.37 14.37 -12.79
C LEU A 241 18.27 13.74 -13.84
N GLY A 242 19.26 12.95 -13.41
CA GLY A 242 20.14 12.18 -14.30
C GLY A 242 19.37 11.12 -15.10
N ALA A 243 18.50 10.35 -14.47
CA ALA A 243 17.69 9.34 -15.13
C ALA A 243 16.70 9.96 -16.14
N LEU A 244 15.99 11.03 -15.75
CA LEU A 244 15.12 11.78 -16.67
C LEU A 244 15.90 12.35 -17.85
N GLY A 245 17.07 12.96 -17.60
CA GLY A 245 17.93 13.49 -18.65
C GLY A 245 18.41 12.42 -19.63
N LEU A 246 18.84 11.27 -19.14
CA LEU A 246 19.23 10.12 -19.97
C LEU A 246 18.06 9.60 -20.81
N VAL A 247 16.88 9.41 -20.20
CA VAL A 247 15.70 8.93 -20.90
C VAL A 247 15.30 9.93 -22.00
N LEU A 248 15.21 11.23 -21.70
CA LEU A 248 14.87 12.25 -22.69
C LEU A 248 15.90 12.32 -23.81
N MET A 249 17.19 12.15 -23.49
CA MET A 249 18.25 12.10 -24.51
C MET A 249 18.09 10.89 -25.44
N PHE A 250 17.86 9.70 -24.88
CA PHE A 250 17.68 8.49 -25.66
C PHE A 250 16.41 8.54 -26.51
N PHE A 251 15.30 9.00 -25.96
CA PHE A 251 14.03 9.08 -26.67
C PHE A 251 14.02 10.21 -27.69
N GLY A 252 14.57 11.40 -27.35
CA GLY A 252 14.61 12.53 -28.28
C GLY A 252 15.58 12.33 -29.44
N ARG A 253 16.74 11.68 -29.18
CA ARG A 253 17.78 11.48 -30.19
C ARG A 253 17.58 10.27 -31.07
N PHE A 254 17.03 9.18 -30.53
CA PHE A 254 17.00 7.87 -31.21
C PHE A 254 15.59 7.44 -31.60
N ASP A 255 14.54 8.23 -31.27
CA ASP A 255 13.13 7.89 -31.49
C ASP A 255 12.79 6.45 -31.08
N TYR A 256 13.32 6.05 -29.91
CA TYR A 256 13.38 4.64 -29.48
C TYR A 256 12.00 3.98 -29.34
N LEU A 257 10.95 4.76 -29.05
CA LEU A 257 9.56 4.27 -28.97
C LEU A 257 8.75 4.57 -30.23
N GLY A 258 9.32 5.27 -31.22
CA GLY A 258 8.59 5.71 -32.40
C GLY A 258 7.60 6.85 -32.13
N TRP A 259 7.82 7.67 -31.10
CA TRP A 259 6.96 8.81 -30.75
C TRP A 259 6.93 9.91 -31.83
N GLY A 260 7.98 10.01 -32.63
CA GLY A 260 8.03 10.87 -33.82
C GLY A 260 7.54 10.21 -35.10
N GLY A 261 7.22 8.89 -35.06
CA GLY A 261 6.80 8.12 -36.20
C GLY A 261 5.42 8.46 -36.72
N GLU A 262 5.08 7.95 -37.92
CA GLU A 262 3.78 8.12 -38.54
C GLU A 262 2.65 7.73 -37.56
N LYS A 263 1.80 8.70 -37.24
CA LYS A 263 0.56 8.44 -36.51
C LYS A 263 -0.25 7.43 -37.31
N MET A 264 -0.43 6.23 -36.79
CA MET A 264 -1.23 5.23 -37.47
C MET A 264 -2.59 5.81 -37.81
N PRO A 265 -3.00 5.75 -39.08
CA PRO A 265 -4.36 6.14 -39.43
C PRO A 265 -5.31 5.15 -38.72
N LEU A 266 -6.10 5.66 -37.79
CA LEU A 266 -7.17 4.94 -37.11
C LEU A 266 -8.33 4.62 -38.09
N GLU A 267 -7.99 4.19 -39.30
CA GLU A 267 -8.95 4.05 -40.38
C GLU A 267 -9.93 2.87 -40.23
N LYS A 268 -9.58 1.89 -39.40
CA LYS A 268 -10.49 0.77 -39.11
C LYS A 268 -10.23 0.25 -37.71
N ILE A 269 -10.83 0.85 -36.72
CA ILE A 269 -11.02 0.14 -35.46
C ILE A 269 -11.92 -1.05 -35.75
N PRO A 270 -11.45 -2.30 -35.56
CA PRO A 270 -12.30 -3.46 -35.73
C PRO A 270 -13.51 -3.30 -34.81
N SER A 271 -14.72 -3.47 -35.37
CA SER A 271 -15.92 -3.52 -34.53
C SER A 271 -15.91 -4.83 -33.75
N ILE A 272 -15.29 -4.83 -32.58
CA ILE A 272 -15.28 -6.00 -31.68
C ILE A 272 -16.64 -6.23 -31.01
N GLU A 273 -17.56 -5.27 -31.13
CA GLU A 273 -18.88 -5.33 -30.51
C GLU A 273 -19.75 -6.49 -31.01
N ASN A 274 -19.51 -6.93 -32.22
CA ASN A 274 -20.21 -8.10 -32.79
C ASN A 274 -19.47 -9.43 -32.53
N THR A 275 -18.33 -9.40 -31.82
CA THR A 275 -17.61 -10.62 -31.46
C THR A 275 -18.48 -11.44 -30.51
N ALA A 276 -18.66 -12.72 -30.82
CA ALA A 276 -19.34 -13.65 -29.92
C ALA A 276 -18.51 -13.82 -28.64
N ILE A 277 -19.16 -13.71 -27.48
CA ILE A 277 -18.53 -13.93 -26.17
C ILE A 277 -18.67 -15.41 -25.78
N THR A 278 -17.63 -15.93 -25.13
CA THR A 278 -17.62 -17.30 -24.64
C THR A 278 -18.35 -17.41 -23.28
N ALA A 279 -18.63 -18.66 -22.86
CA ALA A 279 -19.28 -18.90 -21.57
C ALA A 279 -18.43 -18.45 -20.39
N SER A 280 -17.09 -18.64 -20.45
CA SER A 280 -16.17 -18.16 -19.41
C SER A 280 -16.12 -16.62 -19.37
N GLN A 281 -16.11 -15.96 -20.52
CA GLN A 281 -16.17 -14.49 -20.59
C GLN A 281 -17.48 -13.96 -19.98
N ARG A 282 -18.62 -14.58 -20.28
CA ARG A 282 -19.89 -14.19 -19.68
C ARG A 282 -19.90 -14.38 -18.17
N ALA A 283 -19.27 -15.45 -17.65
CA ALA A 283 -19.20 -15.73 -16.23
C ALA A 283 -18.39 -14.66 -15.45
N THR A 284 -17.47 -13.93 -16.09
CA THR A 284 -16.74 -12.83 -15.44
C THR A 284 -17.62 -11.69 -14.98
N TYR A 285 -18.85 -11.58 -15.49
CA TYR A 285 -19.83 -10.59 -15.02
C TYR A 285 -20.09 -10.72 -13.51
N ASN A 286 -20.13 -11.95 -12.99
CA ASN A 286 -20.34 -12.18 -11.55
C ASN A 286 -19.20 -11.59 -10.71
N TYR A 287 -17.96 -11.68 -11.20
CA TYR A 287 -16.78 -11.05 -10.53
C TYR A 287 -16.93 -9.52 -10.54
N PHE A 288 -17.28 -8.93 -11.70
CA PHE A 288 -17.46 -7.49 -11.78
C PHE A 288 -18.66 -6.98 -10.97
N LEU A 289 -19.69 -7.79 -10.78
CA LEU A 289 -20.77 -7.46 -9.83
C LEU A 289 -20.24 -7.43 -8.39
N VAL A 290 -19.47 -8.44 -7.98
CA VAL A 290 -18.83 -8.46 -6.66
C VAL A 290 -17.87 -7.28 -6.50
N VAL A 291 -17.05 -6.95 -7.51
CA VAL A 291 -16.20 -5.77 -7.55
C VAL A 291 -16.98 -4.50 -7.22
N ALA A 292 -18.11 -4.27 -7.88
CA ALA A 292 -18.92 -3.08 -7.65
C ALA A 292 -19.53 -3.02 -6.22
N LEU A 293 -19.95 -4.17 -5.69
CA LEU A 293 -20.49 -4.27 -4.32
C LEU A 293 -19.38 -4.10 -3.25
N LEU A 294 -18.22 -4.71 -3.45
CA LEU A 294 -17.07 -4.53 -2.56
C LEU A 294 -16.57 -3.08 -2.57
N PHE A 295 -16.55 -2.43 -3.74
CA PHE A 295 -16.19 -1.02 -3.86
C PHE A 295 -17.16 -0.12 -3.10
N LEU A 296 -18.47 -0.38 -3.21
CA LEU A 296 -19.46 0.35 -2.43
C LEU A 296 -19.28 0.13 -0.92
N PHE A 297 -19.02 -1.11 -0.49
CA PHE A 297 -18.80 -1.42 0.92
C PHE A 297 -17.49 -0.80 1.43
N GLN A 298 -16.41 -0.86 0.65
CA GLN A 298 -15.12 -0.24 0.96
C GLN A 298 -15.25 1.26 1.17
N THR A 299 -15.99 1.96 0.31
CA THR A 299 -16.21 3.41 0.48
C THR A 299 -17.04 3.74 1.70
N ALA A 300 -18.05 2.92 2.05
CA ALA A 300 -18.78 3.06 3.30
C ALA A 300 -17.88 2.93 4.53
N MET A 301 -16.96 1.96 4.53
CA MET A 301 -15.96 1.79 5.61
C MET A 301 -14.99 2.98 5.68
N GLY A 302 -14.60 3.54 4.54
CA GLY A 302 -13.78 4.76 4.49
C GLY A 302 -14.48 5.98 5.10
N VAL A 303 -15.76 6.16 4.81
CA VAL A 303 -16.59 7.23 5.41
C VAL A 303 -16.69 7.04 6.93
N LEU A 304 -16.98 5.83 7.42
CA LEU A 304 -17.01 5.54 8.87
C LEU A 304 -15.65 5.81 9.52
N THR A 305 -14.55 5.43 8.88
CA THR A 305 -13.19 5.71 9.36
C THR A 305 -12.94 7.22 9.48
N ALA A 306 -13.36 8.01 8.49
CA ALA A 306 -13.21 9.46 8.52
C ALA A 306 -14.03 10.11 9.66
N HIS A 307 -15.22 9.61 9.98
CA HIS A 307 -16.03 10.12 11.09
C HIS A 307 -15.35 10.00 12.46
N TYR A 308 -14.54 8.98 12.66
CA TYR A 308 -13.77 8.82 13.91
C TYR A 308 -12.75 9.93 14.16
N PHE A 309 -12.39 10.72 13.15
CA PHE A 309 -11.49 11.87 13.30
C PHE A 309 -12.20 13.14 13.76
N VAL A 310 -13.50 13.28 13.51
CA VAL A 310 -14.25 14.52 13.77
C VAL A 310 -15.36 14.36 14.82
N GLU A 311 -16.15 13.32 14.75
CA GLU A 311 -17.35 13.13 15.56
C GLU A 311 -17.18 12.01 16.60
N GLY A 312 -16.17 11.18 16.43
CA GLY A 312 -15.97 10.02 17.27
C GLY A 312 -17.16 9.05 17.20
N ALA A 313 -17.52 8.46 18.35
CA ALA A 313 -18.58 7.46 18.43
C ALA A 313 -20.01 8.02 18.53
N GLY A 314 -20.16 9.32 18.78
CA GLY A 314 -21.43 9.91 19.17
C GLY A 314 -22.39 10.25 18.02
N LEU A 315 -21.92 10.29 16.76
CA LEU A 315 -22.69 10.74 15.60
C LEU A 315 -24.03 10.01 15.40
N TYR A 316 -24.05 8.71 15.64
CA TYR A 316 -25.21 7.86 15.34
C TYR A 316 -26.20 7.75 16.50
N GLY A 317 -26.02 8.50 17.59
CA GLY A 317 -26.88 8.42 18.78
C GLY A 317 -26.64 7.15 19.64
N PHE A 318 -25.72 6.30 19.27
CA PHE A 318 -25.26 5.12 20.02
C PHE A 318 -23.77 4.92 19.82
N ASP A 319 -23.12 4.22 20.75
CA ASP A 319 -21.67 3.95 20.67
C ASP A 319 -21.38 2.86 19.66
N ILE A 320 -21.04 3.27 18.42
CA ILE A 320 -20.69 2.35 17.34
C ILE A 320 -19.34 1.63 17.58
N ARG A 321 -18.46 2.14 18.47
CA ARG A 321 -17.17 1.54 18.78
C ARG A 321 -17.31 0.13 19.37
N SER A 322 -18.42 -0.12 20.06
CA SER A 322 -18.69 -1.45 20.62
C SER A 322 -18.83 -2.54 19.57
N PHE A 323 -19.30 -2.19 18.37
CA PHE A 323 -19.51 -3.12 17.25
C PHE A 323 -18.47 -2.96 16.12
N LEU A 324 -18.17 -1.74 15.72
CA LEU A 324 -17.23 -1.38 14.66
C LEU A 324 -16.20 -0.35 15.16
N PRO A 325 -15.25 -0.73 16.05
CA PRO A 325 -14.15 0.17 16.41
C PRO A 325 -13.35 0.57 15.17
N LEU A 326 -12.60 1.67 15.26
CA LEU A 326 -11.76 2.17 14.17
C LEU A 326 -10.86 1.10 13.55
N THR A 327 -10.31 0.21 14.38
CA THR A 327 -9.46 -0.89 13.93
C THR A 327 -10.14 -1.81 12.92
N ILE A 328 -11.44 -2.03 13.06
CA ILE A 328 -12.22 -2.83 12.10
C ILE A 328 -12.58 -2.01 10.87
N THR A 329 -13.08 -0.79 11.03
CA THR A 329 -13.51 0.01 9.87
C THR A 329 -12.34 0.31 8.95
N ARG A 330 -11.15 0.59 9.50
CA ARG A 330 -9.95 0.84 8.73
C ARG A 330 -9.39 -0.44 8.09
N SER A 331 -9.28 -1.55 8.82
CA SER A 331 -8.88 -2.85 8.29
C SER A 331 -9.75 -3.25 7.09
N TRP A 332 -11.08 -3.16 7.24
CA TRP A 332 -12.00 -3.45 6.15
C TRP A 332 -11.86 -2.47 4.98
N HIS A 333 -11.65 -1.18 5.26
CA HIS A 333 -11.41 -0.19 4.20
C HIS A 333 -10.20 -0.56 3.34
N LEU A 334 -9.09 -0.97 3.96
CA LEU A 334 -7.86 -1.36 3.29
C LEU A 334 -8.01 -2.70 2.54
N GLN A 335 -8.49 -3.74 3.22
CA GLN A 335 -8.61 -5.06 2.62
C GLN A 335 -9.63 -5.11 1.47
N LEU A 336 -10.76 -4.44 1.62
CA LEU A 336 -11.75 -4.35 0.55
C LEU A 336 -11.21 -3.63 -0.69
N SER A 337 -10.33 -2.61 -0.51
CA SER A 337 -9.71 -1.91 -1.64
C SER A 337 -8.85 -2.87 -2.47
N ILE A 338 -8.03 -3.68 -1.83
CA ILE A 338 -7.21 -4.70 -2.48
C ILE A 338 -8.10 -5.75 -3.16
N PHE A 339 -9.14 -6.22 -2.47
CA PHE A 339 -10.02 -7.27 -2.99
C PHE A 339 -10.76 -6.84 -4.25
N TRP A 340 -11.38 -5.66 -4.28
CA TRP A 340 -12.15 -5.30 -5.47
C TRP A 340 -11.23 -4.97 -6.65
N ILE A 341 -10.10 -4.31 -6.41
CA ILE A 341 -9.11 -4.00 -7.46
C ILE A 341 -8.53 -5.29 -8.04
N ALA A 342 -7.98 -6.18 -7.21
CA ALA A 342 -7.41 -7.44 -7.66
C ALA A 342 -8.45 -8.34 -8.35
N THR A 343 -9.68 -8.42 -7.81
CA THR A 343 -10.76 -9.21 -8.42
C THR A 343 -11.12 -8.69 -9.82
N ALA A 344 -11.13 -7.37 -10.02
CA ALA A 344 -11.36 -6.79 -11.34
C ALA A 344 -10.26 -7.19 -12.35
N TRP A 345 -9.01 -7.16 -11.92
CA TRP A 345 -7.88 -7.55 -12.77
C TRP A 345 -7.87 -9.04 -13.07
N LEU A 346 -8.18 -9.89 -12.09
CA LEU A 346 -8.31 -11.34 -12.30
C LEU A 346 -9.43 -11.63 -13.32
N ALA A 347 -10.56 -10.97 -13.19
CA ALA A 347 -11.68 -11.10 -14.12
C ALA A 347 -11.31 -10.64 -15.54
N ALA A 348 -10.58 -9.52 -15.66
CA ALA A 348 -10.07 -9.04 -16.93
C ALA A 348 -9.10 -10.05 -17.58
N GLY A 349 -8.20 -10.67 -16.82
CA GLY A 349 -7.31 -11.72 -17.30
C GLY A 349 -8.06 -12.94 -17.85
N ILE A 350 -9.10 -13.39 -17.13
CA ILE A 350 -9.99 -14.47 -17.60
C ILE A 350 -10.69 -14.05 -18.89
N PHE A 351 -11.18 -12.82 -18.98
CA PHE A 351 -11.92 -12.30 -20.12
C PHE A 351 -11.04 -12.16 -21.38
N VAL A 352 -9.82 -11.63 -21.22
CA VAL A 352 -8.89 -11.37 -22.33
C VAL A 352 -8.29 -12.67 -22.89
N GLY A 353 -8.12 -13.71 -22.08
CA GLY A 353 -7.53 -14.98 -22.50
C GLY A 353 -8.15 -15.58 -23.79
N PRO A 354 -9.47 -15.80 -23.87
CA PRO A 354 -10.13 -16.25 -25.09
C PRO A 354 -10.06 -15.26 -26.27
N MET A 355 -9.95 -13.95 -26.00
CA MET A 355 -9.77 -12.95 -27.08
C MET A 355 -8.40 -13.09 -27.74
N VAL A 356 -7.37 -13.38 -26.96
CA VAL A 356 -6.00 -13.60 -27.44
C VAL A 356 -5.90 -14.90 -28.26
N SER A 357 -6.49 -16.00 -27.79
CA SER A 357 -6.40 -17.31 -28.43
C SER A 357 -7.48 -17.57 -29.44
N LYS A 358 -8.58 -16.80 -29.42
CA LYS A 358 -9.82 -17.01 -30.21
C LYS A 358 -10.45 -18.39 -29.94
N THR A 359 -10.17 -18.99 -28.80
CA THR A 359 -10.67 -20.33 -28.43
C THR A 359 -11.04 -20.37 -26.95
N GLU A 360 -12.01 -21.23 -26.60
CA GLU A 360 -12.34 -21.54 -25.21
C GLU A 360 -12.09 -23.01 -24.90
N PRO A 361 -11.27 -23.38 -23.92
CA PRO A 361 -11.05 -24.76 -23.52
C PRO A 361 -12.33 -25.38 -22.92
N LYS A 362 -12.55 -26.68 -23.17
CA LYS A 362 -13.68 -27.42 -22.59
C LYS A 362 -13.68 -27.29 -21.05
N GLY A 363 -14.85 -27.03 -20.46
CA GLY A 363 -15.02 -26.89 -19.00
C GLY A 363 -14.45 -25.61 -18.43
N GLN A 364 -14.03 -24.64 -19.23
CA GLN A 364 -13.43 -23.37 -18.76
C GLN A 364 -14.41 -22.59 -17.88
N ALA A 365 -15.67 -22.44 -18.32
CA ALA A 365 -16.69 -21.73 -17.54
C ALA A 365 -16.95 -22.36 -16.16
N VAL A 366 -16.89 -23.70 -16.06
CA VAL A 366 -17.05 -24.39 -14.76
C VAL A 366 -15.93 -24.00 -13.79
N LEU A 367 -14.66 -23.97 -14.25
CA LEU A 367 -13.53 -23.54 -13.42
C LEU A 367 -13.68 -22.08 -13.00
N VAL A 368 -14.16 -21.21 -13.90
CA VAL A 368 -14.43 -19.80 -13.58
C VAL A 368 -15.50 -19.67 -12.49
N HIS A 369 -16.58 -20.46 -12.53
CA HIS A 369 -17.59 -20.46 -11.47
C HIS A 369 -17.07 -21.04 -10.14
N ILE A 370 -16.23 -22.08 -10.16
CA ILE A 370 -15.59 -22.61 -8.95
C ILE A 370 -14.69 -21.55 -8.32
N LEU A 371 -13.85 -20.88 -9.13
CA LEU A 371 -13.01 -19.79 -8.65
C LEU A 371 -13.84 -18.63 -8.09
N PHE A 372 -14.96 -18.29 -8.73
CA PHE A 372 -15.89 -17.29 -8.23
C PHE A 372 -16.40 -17.64 -6.81
N GLY A 373 -16.83 -18.88 -6.60
CA GLY A 373 -17.22 -19.37 -5.28
C GLY A 373 -16.09 -19.24 -4.25
N ALA A 374 -14.85 -19.57 -4.64
CA ALA A 374 -13.68 -19.42 -3.79
C ALA A 374 -13.39 -17.94 -3.43
N VAL A 375 -13.50 -17.02 -4.38
CA VAL A 375 -13.36 -15.57 -4.15
C VAL A 375 -14.39 -15.08 -3.13
N VAL A 376 -15.66 -15.48 -3.27
CA VAL A 376 -16.71 -15.11 -2.32
C VAL A 376 -16.43 -15.66 -0.92
N VAL A 377 -16.02 -16.92 -0.82
CA VAL A 377 -15.67 -17.56 0.48
C VAL A 377 -14.51 -16.84 1.16
N VAL A 378 -13.45 -16.52 0.41
CA VAL A 378 -12.30 -15.81 0.96
C VAL A 378 -12.67 -14.39 1.39
N ALA A 379 -13.38 -13.63 0.54
CA ALA A 379 -13.76 -12.26 0.85
C ALA A 379 -14.68 -12.19 2.09
N VAL A 380 -15.75 -12.98 2.12
CA VAL A 380 -16.69 -12.96 3.26
C VAL A 380 -16.05 -13.56 4.51
N GLY A 381 -15.36 -14.70 4.36
CA GLY A 381 -14.74 -15.39 5.47
C GLY A 381 -13.63 -14.57 6.15
N SER A 382 -12.80 -13.88 5.38
CA SER A 382 -11.73 -13.05 5.94
C SER A 382 -12.28 -11.82 6.67
N ILE A 383 -13.23 -11.08 6.09
CA ILE A 383 -13.87 -9.92 6.72
C ILE A 383 -14.54 -10.30 8.05
N VAL A 384 -15.31 -11.40 8.06
CA VAL A 384 -15.91 -11.92 9.30
C VAL A 384 -14.84 -12.40 10.27
N GLY A 385 -13.80 -13.06 9.77
CA GLY A 385 -12.65 -13.53 10.57
C GLY A 385 -11.91 -12.36 11.24
N GLU A 386 -11.62 -11.28 10.53
CA GLU A 386 -11.00 -10.08 11.09
C GLU A 386 -11.85 -9.48 12.22
N TRP A 387 -13.15 -9.35 12.01
CA TRP A 387 -14.06 -8.87 13.05
C TRP A 387 -14.04 -9.75 14.29
N LEU A 388 -14.17 -11.07 14.11
CA LEU A 388 -14.12 -12.03 15.22
C LEU A 388 -12.76 -12.00 15.95
N GLY A 389 -11.66 -11.84 15.20
CA GLY A 389 -10.31 -11.78 15.74
C GLY A 389 -10.09 -10.54 16.61
N ILE A 390 -10.38 -9.36 16.08
CA ILE A 390 -10.23 -8.07 16.78
C ILE A 390 -11.14 -8.01 18.01
N LYS A 391 -12.34 -8.60 17.94
CA LYS A 391 -13.28 -8.73 19.09
C LYS A 391 -12.83 -9.75 20.12
N GLY A 392 -11.68 -10.42 19.92
CA GLY A 392 -11.15 -11.42 20.85
C GLY A 392 -11.91 -12.77 20.87
N LEU A 393 -12.87 -12.99 19.95
CA LEU A 393 -13.76 -14.14 19.93
C LEU A 393 -13.10 -15.43 19.40
N LEU A 394 -11.94 -15.34 18.76
CA LEU A 394 -11.24 -16.49 18.16
C LEU A 394 -10.22 -17.16 19.10
N GLY A 395 -9.95 -16.60 20.27
CA GLY A 395 -8.97 -17.15 21.20
C GLY A 395 -7.62 -17.44 20.51
N LYS A 396 -7.11 -18.66 20.60
CA LYS A 396 -5.83 -19.09 19.99
C LYS A 396 -5.87 -19.19 18.46
N ALA A 397 -7.05 -19.17 17.85
CA ALA A 397 -7.20 -19.25 16.39
C ALA A 397 -7.07 -17.88 15.69
N TRP A 398 -6.84 -16.79 16.44
CA TRP A 398 -6.78 -15.43 15.88
C TRP A 398 -5.81 -15.28 14.69
N PHE A 399 -4.64 -15.85 14.77
CA PHE A 399 -3.63 -15.80 13.72
C PHE A 399 -4.07 -16.51 12.42
N TRP A 400 -4.87 -17.58 12.56
CA TRP A 400 -5.30 -18.40 11.42
C TRP A 400 -6.56 -17.86 10.75
N LEU A 401 -7.53 -17.45 11.53
CA LEU A 401 -8.87 -17.09 11.05
C LEU A 401 -9.18 -15.61 11.17
N GLY A 402 -8.45 -14.88 12.02
CA GLY A 402 -8.73 -13.50 12.36
C GLY A 402 -7.84 -12.48 11.65
N HIS A 403 -7.45 -11.45 12.38
CA HIS A 403 -6.63 -10.34 11.94
C HIS A 403 -5.16 -10.57 12.33
N GLN A 404 -4.23 -10.50 11.38
CA GLN A 404 -2.79 -10.69 11.67
C GLN A 404 -2.07 -9.42 12.16
N GLY A 405 -2.74 -8.28 12.17
CA GLY A 405 -2.21 -7.04 12.71
C GLY A 405 -1.18 -6.33 11.85
N TRP A 406 -1.13 -6.64 10.56
CA TRP A 406 -0.25 -5.99 9.59
C TRP A 406 -1.08 -5.18 8.60
N GLU A 407 -0.87 -3.87 8.57
CA GLU A 407 -1.51 -2.97 7.62
C GLU A 407 -1.32 -3.47 6.17
N TYR A 408 -2.41 -3.52 5.39
CA TYR A 408 -2.53 -4.11 4.05
C TYR A 408 -2.33 -5.64 3.96
N LEU A 409 -2.06 -6.33 5.05
CA LEU A 409 -1.89 -7.78 5.11
C LEU A 409 -2.59 -8.35 6.35
N GLU A 410 -3.81 -7.87 6.60
CA GLU A 410 -4.57 -8.16 7.81
C GLU A 410 -5.13 -9.58 7.84
N LEU A 411 -5.33 -10.21 6.69
CA LEU A 411 -5.96 -11.53 6.56
C LEU A 411 -5.33 -12.60 7.45
N GLY A 412 -6.13 -13.37 8.16
CA GLY A 412 -5.70 -14.58 8.85
C GLY A 412 -4.99 -15.57 7.91
N ARG A 413 -4.04 -16.33 8.42
CA ARG A 413 -3.17 -17.21 7.64
C ARG A 413 -3.93 -18.19 6.73
N LEU A 414 -5.07 -18.71 7.18
CA LEU A 414 -5.91 -19.60 6.37
C LEU A 414 -6.42 -18.87 5.12
N TRP A 415 -6.87 -17.63 5.29
CA TRP A 415 -7.39 -16.84 4.18
C TRP A 415 -6.29 -16.47 3.17
N GLN A 416 -5.07 -16.18 3.64
CA GLN A 416 -3.90 -15.97 2.77
C GLN A 416 -3.58 -17.23 1.95
N MET A 417 -3.61 -18.41 2.58
CA MET A 417 -3.37 -19.68 1.88
C MET A 417 -4.44 -19.96 0.83
N LEU A 418 -5.72 -19.76 1.18
CA LEU A 418 -6.84 -19.93 0.24
C LEU A 418 -6.80 -18.91 -0.90
N LEU A 419 -6.40 -17.67 -0.62
CA LEU A 419 -6.20 -16.65 -1.66
C LEU A 419 -5.07 -17.04 -2.61
N THR A 420 -3.95 -17.52 -2.08
CA THR A 420 -2.82 -18.02 -2.90
C THR A 420 -3.27 -19.19 -3.78
N ALA A 421 -4.01 -20.15 -3.23
CA ALA A 421 -4.56 -21.27 -3.99
C ALA A 421 -5.55 -20.80 -5.06
N GLY A 422 -6.40 -19.82 -4.74
CA GLY A 422 -7.32 -19.19 -5.69
C GLY A 422 -6.59 -18.52 -6.86
N MET A 423 -5.52 -17.77 -6.59
CA MET A 423 -4.67 -17.16 -7.61
C MET A 423 -3.94 -18.22 -8.46
N ALA A 424 -3.53 -19.34 -7.89
CA ALA A 424 -2.94 -20.45 -8.64
C ALA A 424 -3.99 -21.10 -9.58
N ILE A 425 -5.22 -21.31 -9.12
CA ILE A 425 -6.33 -21.78 -9.96
C ILE A 425 -6.62 -20.78 -11.09
N TRP A 426 -6.65 -19.49 -10.75
CA TRP A 426 -6.79 -18.43 -11.76
C TRP A 426 -5.68 -18.48 -12.82
N ALA A 427 -4.42 -18.62 -12.41
CA ALA A 427 -3.30 -18.74 -13.33
C ALA A 427 -3.47 -19.95 -14.28
N VAL A 428 -3.96 -21.08 -13.77
CA VAL A 428 -4.29 -22.26 -14.58
C VAL A 428 -5.42 -21.94 -15.57
N ILE A 429 -6.47 -21.24 -15.16
CA ILE A 429 -7.59 -20.84 -16.02
C ILE A 429 -7.08 -19.98 -17.19
N VAL A 430 -6.28 -18.93 -16.90
CA VAL A 430 -5.73 -18.04 -17.93
C VAL A 430 -4.73 -18.80 -18.81
N PHE A 431 -3.83 -19.61 -18.23
CA PHE A 431 -2.91 -20.45 -18.99
C PHE A 431 -3.62 -21.36 -19.98
N ARG A 432 -4.67 -22.05 -19.55
CA ARG A 432 -5.47 -22.92 -20.43
C ARG A 432 -6.05 -22.15 -21.63
N ALA A 433 -6.52 -20.92 -21.38
CA ALA A 433 -7.07 -20.08 -22.43
C ALA A 433 -5.99 -19.65 -23.45
N ILE A 434 -4.80 -19.22 -22.98
CA ILE A 434 -3.75 -18.72 -23.87
C ILE A 434 -2.84 -19.80 -24.46
N LYS A 435 -2.87 -21.04 -23.93
CA LYS A 435 -2.00 -22.15 -24.36
C LYS A 435 -1.92 -22.36 -25.88
N PRO A 436 -3.02 -22.27 -26.66
CA PRO A 436 -2.94 -22.42 -28.12
C PRO A 436 -2.03 -21.38 -28.78
N THR A 437 -1.97 -20.15 -28.26
CA THR A 437 -1.16 -19.06 -28.84
C THR A 437 0.33 -19.20 -28.54
N LEU A 438 0.70 -20.00 -27.56
CA LEU A 438 2.12 -20.21 -27.20
C LEU A 438 2.85 -21.03 -28.26
N LYS A 439 2.11 -21.77 -29.10
CA LYS A 439 2.70 -22.52 -30.19
C LYS A 439 3.05 -21.58 -31.36
N GLY A 440 4.33 -21.60 -31.77
CA GLY A 440 4.79 -20.76 -32.89
C GLY A 440 5.11 -19.30 -32.55
N GLU A 441 4.91 -18.87 -31.30
CA GLU A 441 5.34 -17.55 -30.81
C GLU A 441 6.74 -17.60 -30.20
N ASP A 442 7.49 -16.51 -30.32
CA ASP A 442 8.75 -16.35 -29.58
C ASP A 442 8.48 -16.24 -28.08
N ARG A 443 9.38 -16.82 -27.25
CA ARG A 443 9.26 -16.82 -25.79
C ARG A 443 9.30 -15.41 -25.16
N GLY A 444 9.68 -14.41 -25.92
CA GLY A 444 9.63 -13.01 -25.53
C GLY A 444 8.37 -12.27 -26.02
N GLY A 445 7.46 -12.94 -26.74
CA GLY A 445 6.23 -12.33 -27.24
C GLY A 445 5.17 -12.09 -26.17
N MET A 446 4.19 -11.23 -26.47
CA MET A 446 3.11 -10.85 -25.54
C MET A 446 2.41 -12.03 -24.84
N PRO A 447 2.08 -13.16 -25.52
CA PRO A 447 1.47 -14.30 -24.84
C PRO A 447 2.35 -14.96 -23.78
N TYR A 448 3.67 -14.97 -23.99
CA TYR A 448 4.61 -15.49 -22.98
C TYR A 448 4.81 -14.51 -21.81
N LEU A 449 4.83 -13.20 -22.07
CA LEU A 449 4.89 -12.20 -21.00
C LEU A 449 3.64 -12.30 -20.11
N LEU A 450 2.46 -12.49 -20.72
CA LEU A 450 1.23 -12.78 -19.96
C LEU A 450 1.37 -14.08 -19.13
N LEU A 451 1.94 -15.14 -19.69
CA LEU A 451 2.18 -16.39 -18.96
C LEU A 451 3.11 -16.17 -17.76
N TYR A 452 4.20 -15.43 -17.94
CA TYR A 452 5.16 -15.18 -16.85
C TYR A 452 4.52 -14.36 -15.73
N SER A 453 3.74 -13.33 -16.07
CA SER A 453 3.06 -12.49 -15.08
C SER A 453 2.01 -13.25 -14.26
N ILE A 454 1.19 -14.09 -14.90
CA ILE A 454 0.17 -14.88 -14.18
C ILE A 454 0.76 -15.95 -13.25
N ILE A 455 1.99 -16.42 -13.52
CA ILE A 455 2.72 -17.31 -12.61
C ILE A 455 3.34 -16.52 -11.47
N ALA A 456 3.89 -15.34 -11.74
CA ALA A 456 4.56 -14.52 -10.75
C ALA A 456 3.59 -14.05 -9.64
N ILE A 457 2.34 -13.75 -9.96
CA ILE A 457 1.34 -13.24 -9.01
C ILE A 457 1.14 -14.18 -7.80
N PRO A 458 0.74 -15.46 -7.93
CA PRO A 458 0.58 -16.34 -6.76
C PRO A 458 1.93 -16.64 -6.08
N VAL A 459 3.04 -16.70 -6.82
CA VAL A 459 4.37 -16.93 -6.24
C VAL A 459 4.77 -15.76 -5.36
N MET A 460 4.66 -14.53 -5.83
CA MET A 460 5.03 -13.34 -5.05
C MET A 460 4.15 -13.18 -3.82
N TYR A 461 2.85 -13.40 -3.91
CA TYR A 461 1.97 -13.35 -2.75
C TYR A 461 2.36 -14.37 -1.65
N SER A 462 2.89 -15.54 -2.04
CA SER A 462 3.29 -16.57 -1.08
C SER A 462 4.40 -16.14 -0.12
N PHE A 463 5.23 -15.17 -0.49
CA PHE A 463 6.29 -14.63 0.37
C PHE A 463 5.75 -13.93 1.63
N GLY A 464 4.54 -13.37 1.59
CA GLY A 464 3.86 -12.83 2.77
C GLY A 464 3.54 -13.87 3.86
N MET A 465 3.70 -15.16 3.56
CA MET A 465 3.51 -16.24 4.54
C MET A 465 4.81 -16.69 5.22
N LEU A 466 5.96 -16.07 4.95
CA LEU A 466 7.25 -16.47 5.52
C LEU A 466 7.48 -16.01 6.96
N TYR A 467 6.64 -15.14 7.50
CA TYR A 467 6.63 -14.81 8.92
C TYR A 467 5.58 -15.62 9.68
N LYS A 468 5.76 -15.77 11.00
CA LYS A 468 4.87 -16.45 11.94
C LYS A 468 4.80 -15.64 13.24
N PRO A 469 3.85 -15.93 14.15
CA PRO A 469 3.92 -15.41 15.51
C PRO A 469 5.28 -15.74 16.12
N GLY A 470 5.93 -14.76 16.70
CA GLY A 470 7.30 -14.90 17.20
C GLY A 470 8.40 -14.48 16.22
N THR A 471 8.09 -14.13 14.99
CA THR A 471 9.07 -13.48 14.11
C THR A 471 9.32 -12.04 14.59
N ASN A 472 10.59 -11.63 14.67
CA ASN A 472 10.95 -10.27 15.00
C ASN A 472 10.19 -9.26 14.12
N PHE A 473 9.71 -8.17 14.71
CA PHE A 473 8.86 -7.18 14.03
C PHE A 473 9.50 -6.65 12.74
N ALA A 474 10.78 -6.26 12.77
CA ALA A 474 11.48 -5.74 11.59
C ALA A 474 11.61 -6.78 10.46
N VAL A 475 11.79 -8.06 10.81
CA VAL A 475 11.85 -9.17 9.83
C VAL A 475 10.48 -9.47 9.24
N ALA A 476 9.42 -9.46 10.06
CA ALA A 476 8.06 -9.65 9.58
C ALA A 476 7.63 -8.48 8.66
N ASP A 477 7.98 -7.26 9.03
CA ASP A 477 7.73 -6.06 8.21
C ASP A 477 8.46 -6.10 6.86
N PHE A 478 9.68 -6.65 6.81
CA PHE A 478 10.39 -6.89 5.55
C PHE A 478 9.56 -7.78 4.59
N TRP A 479 8.98 -8.89 5.07
CA TRP A 479 8.13 -9.77 4.25
C TRP A 479 6.78 -9.16 3.91
N ARG A 480 6.24 -8.29 4.78
CA ARG A 480 5.01 -7.53 4.50
C ARG A 480 5.14 -6.72 3.23
N TRP A 481 6.25 -6.00 3.05
CA TRP A 481 6.48 -5.16 1.88
C TRP A 481 6.73 -5.94 0.58
N TRP A 482 7.02 -7.22 0.65
CA TRP A 482 6.98 -8.08 -0.53
C TRP A 482 5.55 -8.21 -1.10
N ILE A 483 4.54 -8.03 -0.27
CA ILE A 483 3.14 -8.02 -0.70
C ILE A 483 2.69 -6.60 -1.02
N VAL A 484 2.86 -5.67 -0.09
CA VAL A 484 2.31 -4.32 -0.22
C VAL A 484 2.94 -3.56 -1.38
N HIS A 485 4.25 -3.71 -1.60
CA HIS A 485 4.95 -3.05 -2.71
C HIS A 485 5.18 -4.01 -3.90
N LEU A 486 5.95 -5.09 -3.74
CA LEU A 486 6.36 -5.90 -4.88
C LEU A 486 5.20 -6.64 -5.56
N TRP A 487 4.28 -7.21 -4.79
CA TRP A 487 3.14 -7.92 -5.37
C TRP A 487 2.13 -6.95 -5.99
N VAL A 488 1.78 -5.85 -5.30
CA VAL A 488 0.81 -4.86 -5.78
C VAL A 488 1.43 -4.00 -6.87
N GLU A 489 2.49 -3.26 -6.55
CA GLU A 489 3.06 -2.24 -7.41
C GLU A 489 4.03 -2.80 -8.46
N GLY A 490 4.62 -3.97 -8.23
CA GLY A 490 5.51 -4.61 -9.20
C GLY A 490 4.78 -5.58 -10.13
N PHE A 491 4.40 -6.73 -9.60
CA PHE A 491 3.97 -7.85 -10.45
C PHE A 491 2.52 -7.75 -10.94
N PHE A 492 1.60 -7.19 -10.13
CA PHE A 492 0.25 -6.90 -10.61
C PHE A 492 0.25 -5.76 -11.63
N GLU A 493 1.08 -4.74 -11.45
CA GLU A 493 1.18 -3.66 -12.43
C GLU A 493 1.72 -4.16 -13.76
N LEU A 494 2.77 -4.97 -13.75
CA LEU A 494 3.26 -5.63 -14.97
C LEU A 494 2.14 -6.45 -15.66
N PHE A 495 1.39 -7.24 -14.89
CA PHE A 495 0.28 -8.01 -15.43
C PHE A 495 -0.79 -7.11 -16.06
N THR A 496 -1.18 -6.03 -15.38
CA THR A 496 -2.20 -5.11 -15.89
C THR A 496 -1.71 -4.33 -17.10
N THR A 497 -0.45 -3.92 -17.14
CA THR A 497 0.19 -3.32 -18.32
C THR A 497 0.12 -4.24 -19.53
N ILE A 498 0.38 -5.55 -19.35
CA ILE A 498 0.27 -6.55 -20.41
C ILE A 498 -1.18 -6.69 -20.88
N VAL A 499 -2.16 -6.73 -19.96
CA VAL A 499 -3.59 -6.82 -20.29
C VAL A 499 -4.06 -5.57 -21.04
N VAL A 500 -3.68 -4.38 -20.59
CA VAL A 500 -4.00 -3.10 -21.26
C VAL A 500 -3.37 -3.05 -22.65
N ALA A 501 -2.12 -3.49 -22.79
CA ALA A 501 -1.44 -3.59 -24.07
C ALA A 501 -2.19 -4.52 -25.05
N HIS A 502 -2.71 -5.67 -24.57
CA HIS A 502 -3.56 -6.54 -25.37
C HIS A 502 -4.89 -5.85 -25.76
N ILE A 503 -5.53 -5.15 -24.82
CA ILE A 503 -6.77 -4.40 -25.10
C ILE A 503 -6.52 -3.34 -26.18
N PHE A 504 -5.42 -2.59 -26.12
CA PHE A 504 -5.10 -1.59 -27.13
C PHE A 504 -4.84 -2.19 -28.52
N VAL A 505 -4.14 -3.33 -28.57
CA VAL A 505 -3.94 -4.05 -29.83
C VAL A 505 -5.28 -4.57 -30.38
N ILE A 506 -6.15 -5.12 -29.54
CA ILE A 506 -7.48 -5.62 -29.93
C ILE A 506 -8.38 -4.49 -30.43
N LEU A 507 -8.32 -3.31 -29.78
CA LEU A 507 -9.06 -2.12 -30.19
C LEU A 507 -8.45 -1.42 -31.43
N GLY A 508 -7.28 -1.87 -31.92
CA GLY A 508 -6.57 -1.22 -33.02
C GLY A 508 -6.00 0.17 -32.68
N LEU A 509 -5.81 0.45 -31.37
CA LEU A 509 -5.27 1.72 -30.88
C LEU A 509 -3.73 1.73 -30.91
N ALA A 510 -3.09 0.57 -30.84
CA ALA A 510 -1.63 0.44 -30.90
C ALA A 510 -1.22 -0.79 -31.74
N PRO A 511 -0.11 -0.73 -32.52
CA PRO A 511 0.45 -1.89 -33.16
C PRO A 511 1.07 -2.85 -32.13
N LYS A 512 1.11 -4.15 -32.45
CA LYS A 512 1.64 -5.19 -31.54
C LYS A 512 3.07 -4.89 -31.11
N GLU A 513 3.90 -4.42 -32.02
CA GLU A 513 5.32 -4.10 -31.78
C GLU A 513 5.49 -2.93 -30.81
N ALA A 514 4.68 -1.87 -30.94
CA ALA A 514 4.69 -0.74 -30.01
C ALA A 514 4.22 -1.16 -28.61
N ALA A 515 3.12 -1.89 -28.52
CA ALA A 515 2.61 -2.47 -27.27
C ALA A 515 3.68 -3.34 -26.58
N LEU A 516 4.37 -4.18 -27.35
CA LEU A 516 5.43 -5.04 -26.82
C LEU A 516 6.63 -4.23 -26.28
N ARG A 517 7.02 -3.14 -26.95
CA ARG A 517 8.09 -2.23 -26.47
C ARG A 517 7.70 -1.59 -25.14
N VAL A 518 6.45 -1.13 -25.00
CA VAL A 518 5.95 -0.54 -23.76
C VAL A 518 6.04 -1.53 -22.61
N VAL A 519 5.59 -2.77 -22.81
CA VAL A 519 5.68 -3.82 -21.77
C VAL A 519 7.14 -4.11 -21.39
N TYR A 520 8.06 -4.17 -22.34
CA TYR A 520 9.48 -4.36 -22.01
C TYR A 520 10.09 -3.14 -21.30
N LEU A 521 9.66 -1.95 -21.67
CA LEU A 521 10.08 -0.71 -20.99
C LEU A 521 9.63 -0.72 -19.54
N ASP A 522 8.39 -1.11 -19.29
CA ASP A 522 7.81 -1.30 -17.97
C ASP A 522 8.65 -2.30 -17.14
N ILE A 523 8.98 -3.46 -17.68
CA ILE A 523 9.84 -4.45 -17.02
C ILE A 523 11.23 -3.85 -16.70
N ILE A 524 11.86 -3.17 -17.63
CA ILE A 524 13.24 -2.69 -17.48
C ILE A 524 13.31 -1.48 -16.52
N LEU A 525 12.43 -0.52 -16.67
CA LEU A 525 12.47 0.71 -15.89
C LEU A 525 11.71 0.56 -14.58
N TYR A 526 10.48 0.05 -14.63
CA TYR A 526 9.61 -0.01 -13.46
C TYR A 526 10.02 -1.13 -12.51
N LEU A 527 10.12 -2.38 -12.96
CA LEU A 527 10.67 -3.44 -12.10
C LEU A 527 12.14 -3.21 -11.76
N GLY A 528 12.91 -2.57 -12.65
CA GLY A 528 14.32 -2.26 -12.41
C GLY A 528 14.53 -1.28 -11.27
N SER A 529 13.68 -0.29 -11.14
CA SER A 529 13.67 0.64 -10.01
C SER A 529 12.89 0.07 -8.81
N GLY A 530 11.66 -0.42 -9.01
CA GLY A 530 10.73 -0.78 -7.96
C GLY A 530 11.17 -1.99 -7.12
N MET A 531 11.82 -3.01 -7.71
CA MET A 531 12.25 -4.16 -6.92
C MET A 531 13.26 -3.78 -5.82
N VAL A 532 14.25 -2.97 -6.12
CA VAL A 532 15.21 -2.46 -5.15
C VAL A 532 14.66 -1.22 -4.43
N GLY A 533 13.86 -0.44 -5.11
CA GLY A 533 13.12 0.72 -4.58
C GLY A 533 12.24 0.39 -3.38
N THR A 534 11.75 -0.86 -3.25
CA THR A 534 11.08 -1.36 -2.03
C THR A 534 11.80 -0.95 -0.74
N ALA A 535 13.11 -0.72 -0.80
CA ALA A 535 13.92 -0.27 0.33
C ALA A 535 13.47 1.09 0.91
N HIS A 536 12.71 1.91 0.15
CA HIS A 536 12.21 3.19 0.69
C HIS A 536 11.18 3.00 1.82
N HIS A 537 10.50 1.85 1.87
CA HIS A 537 9.63 1.49 2.99
C HIS A 537 10.39 1.08 4.25
N TYR A 538 11.70 0.88 4.16
CA TYR A 538 12.53 0.37 5.24
C TYR A 538 13.40 1.43 5.93
N TYR A 539 13.26 2.70 5.59
CA TYR A 539 14.11 3.77 6.12
C TYR A 539 14.09 3.83 7.64
N TRP A 540 12.92 3.71 8.26
CA TRP A 540 12.68 3.97 9.67
C TRP A 540 12.20 2.74 10.46
N THR A 541 12.04 1.59 9.82
CA THR A 541 11.40 0.40 10.40
C THR A 541 12.39 -0.60 10.98
N ALA A 542 13.43 -0.08 11.59
CA ALA A 542 14.50 -0.87 12.24
C ALA A 542 15.28 -1.78 11.27
N GLN A 543 15.30 -1.43 9.99
CA GLN A 543 16.07 -2.08 8.94
C GLN A 543 17.49 -1.49 8.86
N PRO A 544 18.48 -2.23 8.28
CA PRO A 544 19.83 -1.70 8.11
C PRO A 544 19.90 -0.42 7.29
N ALA A 545 20.82 0.48 7.64
CA ALA A 545 20.97 1.79 6.99
C ALA A 545 21.28 1.74 5.48
N ILE A 546 21.77 0.61 4.97
CA ILE A 546 21.98 0.41 3.52
C ILE A 546 20.68 0.58 2.73
N ASN A 547 19.53 0.28 3.35
CA ASN A 547 18.22 0.44 2.73
C ASN A 547 17.89 1.92 2.48
N LEU A 548 18.43 2.84 3.28
CA LEU A 548 18.31 4.28 3.04
C LEU A 548 18.96 4.66 1.70
N ALA A 549 20.15 4.13 1.41
CA ALA A 549 20.84 4.37 0.15
C ALA A 549 20.11 3.75 -1.05
N LEU A 550 19.76 2.48 -0.94
CA LEU A 550 19.09 1.74 -2.01
C LEU A 550 17.70 2.35 -2.31
N GLY A 551 16.89 2.57 -1.28
CA GLY A 551 15.55 3.13 -1.44
C GLY A 551 15.58 4.53 -2.03
N SER A 552 16.46 5.43 -1.56
CA SER A 552 16.50 6.82 -2.03
C SER A 552 16.81 6.94 -3.51
N VAL A 553 17.74 6.14 -4.01
CA VAL A 553 18.15 6.19 -5.42
C VAL A 553 17.15 5.47 -6.32
N PHE A 554 16.79 4.25 -5.98
CA PHE A 554 15.95 3.42 -6.85
C PHE A 554 14.50 3.89 -6.85
N SER A 555 13.94 4.31 -5.71
CA SER A 555 12.60 4.87 -5.65
C SER A 555 12.46 6.19 -6.44
N ALA A 556 13.47 7.04 -6.41
CA ALA A 556 13.48 8.24 -7.25
C ALA A 556 13.38 7.90 -8.74
N MET A 557 14.01 6.81 -9.17
CA MET A 557 13.96 6.36 -10.57
C MET A 557 12.61 5.79 -10.99
N GLU A 558 11.74 5.38 -10.07
CA GLU A 558 10.36 4.94 -10.36
C GLU A 558 9.51 6.01 -11.03
N VAL A 559 9.80 7.28 -10.77
CA VAL A 559 9.10 8.43 -11.41
C VAL A 559 9.29 8.43 -12.93
N VAL A 560 10.42 7.92 -13.42
CA VAL A 560 10.76 7.93 -14.85
C VAL A 560 9.76 7.15 -15.70
N PRO A 561 9.51 5.85 -15.43
CA PRO A 561 8.49 5.09 -16.17
C PRO A 561 7.08 5.69 -16.01
N LEU A 562 6.73 6.22 -14.85
CA LEU A 562 5.43 6.85 -14.64
C LEU A 562 5.25 8.11 -15.52
N CYS A 563 6.29 8.93 -15.68
CA CYS A 563 6.28 10.04 -16.62
C CYS A 563 6.12 9.59 -18.07
N LEU A 564 6.80 8.52 -18.48
CA LEU A 564 6.71 7.97 -19.83
C LEU A 564 5.32 7.41 -20.13
N LEU A 565 4.72 6.64 -19.21
CA LEU A 565 3.35 6.13 -19.32
C LEU A 565 2.33 7.26 -19.41
N THR A 566 2.55 8.37 -18.68
CA THR A 566 1.71 9.57 -18.74
C THR A 566 1.79 10.23 -20.13
N LEU A 567 2.99 10.36 -20.69
CA LEU A 567 3.17 10.91 -22.05
C LEU A 567 2.51 10.01 -23.11
N GLU A 568 2.58 8.68 -22.97
CA GLU A 568 1.86 7.75 -23.84
C GLU A 568 0.34 7.91 -23.70
N ALA A 569 -0.18 8.01 -22.49
CA ALA A 569 -1.61 8.25 -22.25
C ALA A 569 -2.08 9.56 -22.90
N TRP A 570 -1.23 10.59 -22.90
CA TRP A 570 -1.51 11.87 -23.55
C TRP A 570 -1.68 11.72 -25.09
N ASN A 571 -1.00 10.77 -25.72
CA ASN A 571 -1.15 10.51 -27.16
C ASN A 571 -2.57 10.02 -27.51
N PHE A 572 -3.28 9.38 -26.57
CA PHE A 572 -4.67 8.93 -26.76
C PHE A 572 -5.70 10.06 -26.64
N ILE A 573 -5.33 11.28 -26.21
CA ILE A 573 -6.23 12.43 -26.22
C ILE A 573 -6.74 12.70 -27.65
N LYS A 574 -5.91 12.47 -28.66
CA LYS A 574 -6.28 12.62 -30.07
C LYS A 574 -6.51 11.25 -30.69
N LEU A 575 -7.73 10.76 -30.59
CA LEU A 575 -8.20 9.64 -31.36
C LEU A 575 -8.56 10.11 -32.78
N ARG A 576 -8.82 9.25 -33.67
CA ARG A 576 -9.41 9.35 -35.02
C ARG A 576 -9.46 10.77 -35.65
N GLN A 577 -8.88 10.99 -36.81
CA GLN A 577 -8.92 12.24 -37.57
C GLN A 577 -8.56 13.52 -36.76
N ASN A 578 -7.67 13.41 -35.79
CA ASN A 578 -7.31 14.49 -34.86
C ASN A 578 -8.48 14.99 -33.95
N LYS A 579 -9.61 14.28 -33.88
CA LYS A 579 -10.65 14.59 -32.89
C LYS A 579 -10.17 14.23 -31.48
N SER A 580 -10.40 15.13 -30.55
CA SER A 580 -10.18 14.83 -29.13
C SER A 580 -11.12 13.73 -28.66
N ILE A 581 -10.65 12.81 -27.79
CA ILE A 581 -11.48 11.80 -27.11
C ILE A 581 -12.67 12.45 -26.38
N PHE A 582 -12.50 13.66 -25.85
CA PHE A 582 -13.56 14.41 -25.19
C PHE A 582 -14.70 14.78 -26.15
N ALA A 583 -14.37 15.07 -27.42
CA ALA A 583 -15.32 15.46 -28.46
C ALA A 583 -15.92 14.25 -29.22
N VAL A 584 -15.35 13.06 -29.07
CA VAL A 584 -15.87 11.83 -29.69
C VAL A 584 -17.09 11.34 -28.93
N THR A 585 -18.16 11.00 -29.67
CA THR A 585 -19.37 10.44 -29.05
C THR A 585 -19.21 8.93 -28.81
N PRO A 586 -19.95 8.35 -27.83
CA PRO A 586 -19.92 6.90 -27.61
C PRO A 586 -20.43 6.09 -28.83
N GLN A 587 -21.22 6.67 -29.71
CA GLN A 587 -21.67 6.03 -30.95
C GLN A 587 -20.52 5.96 -31.97
N GLU A 588 -19.66 6.97 -32.03
CA GLU A 588 -18.46 6.97 -32.88
C GLU A 588 -17.38 6.04 -32.33
N PHE A 589 -17.26 5.94 -31.00
CA PHE A 589 -16.29 5.09 -30.31
C PHE A 589 -16.88 4.46 -29.05
N PRO A 590 -17.40 3.24 -29.13
CA PRO A 590 -18.10 2.57 -28.03
C PRO A 590 -17.30 2.32 -26.76
N HIS A 591 -15.98 2.26 -26.84
CA HIS A 591 -15.05 2.10 -25.73
C HIS A 591 -14.51 3.45 -25.17
N LYS A 592 -15.22 4.57 -25.45
CA LYS A 592 -14.83 5.90 -24.97
C LYS A 592 -14.51 5.90 -23.47
N TRP A 593 -15.40 5.38 -22.65
CA TRP A 593 -15.22 5.41 -21.18
C TRP A 593 -14.07 4.52 -20.71
N THR A 594 -13.80 3.40 -21.35
CA THR A 594 -12.61 2.59 -21.09
C THR A 594 -11.33 3.43 -21.26
N VAL A 595 -11.21 4.13 -22.42
CA VAL A 595 -10.03 4.97 -22.69
C VAL A 595 -9.98 6.18 -21.77
N MET A 596 -11.12 6.78 -21.44
CA MET A 596 -11.17 7.90 -20.47
C MET A 596 -10.63 7.51 -19.09
N PHE A 597 -11.02 6.34 -18.57
CA PHE A 597 -10.46 5.83 -17.32
C PHE A 597 -8.95 5.54 -17.43
N LEU A 598 -8.48 4.99 -18.54
CA LEU A 598 -7.04 4.80 -18.78
C LEU A 598 -6.27 6.12 -18.89
N MET A 599 -6.89 7.17 -19.41
CA MET A 599 -6.28 8.52 -19.38
C MET A 599 -6.20 9.09 -17.96
N ALA A 600 -7.22 8.84 -17.13
CA ALA A 600 -7.16 9.21 -15.71
C ALA A 600 -6.04 8.45 -14.98
N VAL A 601 -5.79 7.17 -15.32
CA VAL A 601 -4.61 6.44 -14.84
C VAL A 601 -3.33 7.20 -15.15
N GLY A 602 -3.14 7.68 -16.40
CA GLY A 602 -1.97 8.46 -16.76
C GLY A 602 -1.81 9.75 -15.94
N PHE A 603 -2.90 10.48 -15.70
CA PHE A 603 -2.89 11.67 -14.86
C PHE A 603 -2.48 11.36 -13.42
N TRP A 604 -3.09 10.34 -12.82
CA TRP A 604 -2.81 9.96 -11.43
C TRP A 604 -1.46 9.28 -11.27
N ASN A 605 -0.95 8.58 -12.29
CA ASN A 605 0.43 8.08 -12.32
C ASN A 605 1.44 9.22 -12.18
N PHE A 606 1.21 10.33 -12.87
CA PHE A 606 2.09 11.49 -12.76
C PHE A 606 1.95 12.16 -11.39
N LEU A 607 0.73 12.57 -11.01
CA LEU A 607 0.51 13.36 -9.81
C LEU A 607 0.52 12.49 -8.52
N GLY A 608 -0.28 11.42 -8.50
CA GLY A 608 -0.53 10.60 -7.32
C GLY A 608 0.66 9.70 -6.99
N ALA A 609 1.08 8.88 -7.95
CA ALA A 609 2.19 7.95 -7.76
C ALA A 609 3.55 8.64 -7.93
N GLY A 610 3.75 9.41 -9.00
CA GLY A 610 5.02 10.04 -9.33
C GLY A 610 5.38 11.20 -8.42
N VAL A 611 4.67 12.34 -8.51
CA VAL A 611 5.04 13.56 -7.78
C VAL A 611 4.89 13.38 -6.27
N PHE A 612 3.75 12.91 -5.80
CA PHE A 612 3.54 12.72 -4.37
C PHE A 612 4.42 11.62 -3.79
N GLY A 613 4.59 10.49 -4.51
CA GLY A 613 5.48 9.41 -4.10
C GLY A 613 6.93 9.86 -3.99
N PHE A 614 7.45 10.57 -4.99
CA PHE A 614 8.81 11.10 -4.93
C PHE A 614 9.02 12.05 -3.75
N LEU A 615 8.08 12.98 -3.51
CA LEU A 615 8.21 13.95 -2.42
C LEU A 615 8.30 13.28 -1.06
N ILE A 616 7.46 12.27 -0.78
CA ILE A 616 7.50 11.56 0.51
C ILE A 616 8.67 10.57 0.62
N ASN A 617 9.27 10.15 -0.49
CA ASN A 617 10.38 9.19 -0.49
C ASN A 617 11.76 9.85 -0.40
N LEU A 618 11.86 11.19 -0.49
CA LEU A 618 13.10 11.89 -0.18
C LEU A 618 13.45 11.70 1.29
N PRO A 619 14.60 11.10 1.66
CA PRO A 619 14.88 10.73 3.04
C PRO A 619 14.71 11.84 4.07
N ILE A 620 15.11 13.09 3.74
CA ILE A 620 14.93 14.23 4.68
C ILE A 620 13.46 14.64 4.83
N VAL A 621 12.66 14.54 3.77
CA VAL A 621 11.21 14.82 3.84
C VAL A 621 10.54 13.68 4.60
N SER A 622 10.83 12.44 4.21
CA SER A 622 10.32 11.23 4.86
C SER A 622 10.65 11.19 6.36
N TYR A 623 11.80 11.70 6.79
CA TYR A 623 12.17 11.76 8.20
C TYR A 623 11.15 12.51 9.05
N TYR A 624 10.50 13.55 8.51
CA TYR A 624 9.52 14.37 9.23
C TYR A 624 8.06 14.05 8.86
N GLU A 625 7.81 13.56 7.62
CA GLU A 625 6.45 13.35 7.14
C GLU A 625 5.95 11.91 7.31
N HIS A 626 6.86 10.92 7.45
CA HIS A 626 6.50 9.50 7.49
C HIS A 626 5.38 9.23 8.50
N ALA A 627 4.31 8.56 8.06
CA ALA A 627 3.07 8.36 8.81
C ALA A 627 2.29 9.64 9.17
N THR A 628 2.37 10.67 8.33
CA THR A 628 1.40 11.76 8.31
C THR A 628 0.36 11.55 7.21
N TYR A 629 -0.60 12.47 7.11
CA TYR A 629 -1.58 12.44 6.02
C TYR A 629 -0.96 12.64 4.62
N LEU A 630 0.32 13.06 4.49
CA LEU A 630 1.02 13.11 3.20
C LEU A 630 1.23 11.70 2.63
N THR A 631 1.57 10.73 3.48
CA THR A 631 1.62 9.31 3.08
C THR A 631 0.26 8.83 2.60
N SER A 632 -0.83 9.17 3.32
CA SER A 632 -2.20 8.85 2.90
C SER A 632 -2.60 9.57 1.60
N ASN A 633 -2.10 10.78 1.36
CA ASN A 633 -2.33 11.54 0.13
C ASN A 633 -1.75 10.80 -1.09
N HIS A 634 -0.51 10.33 -0.99
CA HIS A 634 0.10 9.47 -2.00
C HIS A 634 -0.69 8.16 -2.17
N GLY A 635 -1.04 7.48 -1.06
CA GLY A 635 -1.78 6.22 -1.10
C GLY A 635 -3.13 6.33 -1.81
N HIS A 636 -3.94 7.38 -1.56
CA HIS A 636 -5.20 7.58 -2.27
C HIS A 636 -4.99 7.92 -3.75
N GLY A 637 -3.99 8.76 -4.07
CA GLY A 637 -3.65 9.12 -5.45
C GLY A 637 -3.17 7.91 -6.26
N ALA A 638 -2.37 7.03 -5.67
CA ALA A 638 -1.87 5.82 -6.32
C ALA A 638 -2.93 4.71 -6.35
N LEU A 639 -3.47 4.29 -5.18
CA LEU A 639 -4.39 3.13 -5.15
C LEU A 639 -5.70 3.40 -5.87
N MET A 640 -6.40 4.51 -5.57
CA MET A 640 -7.65 4.81 -6.26
C MET A 640 -7.41 5.50 -7.60
N GLY A 641 -6.49 6.48 -7.63
CA GLY A 641 -6.23 7.25 -8.84
C GLY A 641 -5.65 6.40 -9.96
N VAL A 642 -4.71 5.51 -9.68
CA VAL A 642 -4.10 4.63 -10.69
C VAL A 642 -4.84 3.30 -10.73
N TYR A 643 -4.71 2.47 -9.71
CA TYR A 643 -5.17 1.07 -9.75
C TYR A 643 -6.69 0.95 -9.74
N GLY A 644 -7.40 1.86 -9.05
CA GLY A 644 -8.86 1.92 -9.07
C GLY A 644 -9.41 2.30 -10.44
N ASN A 645 -8.89 3.38 -11.07
CA ASN A 645 -9.30 3.74 -12.43
C ASN A 645 -8.96 2.64 -13.45
N LEU A 646 -7.82 1.95 -13.29
CA LEU A 646 -7.41 0.84 -14.14
C LEU A 646 -8.37 -0.35 -14.00
N ALA A 647 -8.78 -0.68 -12.78
CA ALA A 647 -9.76 -1.74 -12.52
C ALA A 647 -11.13 -1.41 -13.11
N ILE A 648 -11.57 -0.14 -13.00
CA ILE A 648 -12.84 0.31 -13.59
C ILE A 648 -12.75 0.37 -15.12
N ALA A 649 -11.60 0.73 -15.69
CA ALA A 649 -11.37 0.64 -17.13
C ALA A 649 -11.52 -0.79 -17.65
N ALA A 650 -10.94 -1.76 -16.96
CA ALA A 650 -11.08 -3.19 -17.30
C ALA A 650 -12.54 -3.66 -17.17
N LEU A 651 -13.23 -3.27 -16.08
CA LEU A 651 -14.66 -3.53 -15.89
C LEU A 651 -15.49 -2.93 -17.03
N ALA A 652 -15.25 -1.67 -17.39
CA ALA A 652 -15.95 -0.98 -18.47
C ALA A 652 -15.71 -1.67 -19.82
N PHE A 653 -14.49 -2.07 -20.13
CA PHE A 653 -14.12 -2.80 -21.34
C PHE A 653 -14.88 -4.13 -21.44
N CYS A 654 -14.78 -4.97 -20.42
CA CYS A 654 -15.39 -6.28 -20.40
C CYS A 654 -16.93 -6.20 -20.43
N CYS A 655 -17.52 -5.36 -19.58
CA CYS A 655 -18.96 -5.20 -19.51
C CYS A 655 -19.58 -4.61 -20.79
N ARG A 656 -18.83 -3.75 -21.52
CA ARG A 656 -19.29 -3.26 -22.84
C ARG A 656 -19.54 -4.39 -23.84
N LEU A 657 -18.80 -5.47 -23.71
CA LEU A 657 -18.94 -6.67 -24.56
C LEU A 657 -19.96 -7.69 -24.00
N ILE A 658 -20.09 -7.77 -22.66
CA ILE A 658 -20.97 -8.75 -21.99
C ILE A 658 -22.42 -8.27 -21.93
N VAL A 659 -22.66 -6.99 -21.66
CA VAL A 659 -24.02 -6.43 -21.54
C VAL A 659 -24.62 -6.19 -22.91
N ALA A 660 -25.91 -6.45 -23.06
CA ALA A 660 -26.63 -6.21 -24.33
C ALA A 660 -26.52 -4.73 -24.74
N PRO A 661 -26.21 -4.40 -26.01
CA PRO A 661 -25.90 -3.01 -26.41
C PRO A 661 -27.00 -1.99 -26.08
N HIS A 662 -28.26 -2.37 -26.23
CA HIS A 662 -29.42 -1.51 -25.92
C HIS A 662 -29.63 -1.25 -24.42
N ARG A 663 -28.92 -1.98 -23.55
CA ARG A 663 -28.94 -1.84 -22.10
C ARG A 663 -27.72 -1.07 -21.54
N TRP A 664 -26.74 -0.78 -22.40
CA TRP A 664 -25.60 0.05 -22.03
C TRP A 664 -26.05 1.51 -21.76
N ASN A 665 -25.45 2.18 -20.78
CA ASN A 665 -25.82 3.52 -20.40
C ASN A 665 -24.58 4.43 -20.25
N ASP A 666 -24.25 5.12 -21.31
CA ASP A 666 -23.08 6.02 -21.37
C ASP A 666 -23.17 7.19 -20.40
N LYS A 667 -24.38 7.65 -20.03
CA LYS A 667 -24.56 8.72 -19.08
C LYS A 667 -24.11 8.32 -17.66
N LEU A 668 -24.41 7.07 -17.24
CA LEU A 668 -23.96 6.56 -15.96
C LEU A 668 -22.44 6.44 -15.92
N TRP A 669 -21.82 5.91 -16.99
CA TRP A 669 -20.37 5.80 -17.08
C TRP A 669 -19.67 7.16 -17.10
N GLY A 670 -20.23 8.14 -17.81
CA GLY A 670 -19.73 9.51 -17.81
C GLY A 670 -19.83 10.19 -16.44
N LEU A 671 -21.00 10.03 -15.79
CA LEU A 671 -21.18 10.54 -14.43
C LEU A 671 -20.14 9.92 -13.46
N SER A 672 -20.00 8.58 -13.49
CA SER A 672 -19.03 7.89 -12.64
C SER A 672 -17.59 8.35 -12.90
N PHE A 673 -17.19 8.48 -14.16
CA PHE A 673 -15.85 8.92 -14.52
C PHE A 673 -15.50 10.28 -13.91
N TRP A 674 -16.36 11.28 -14.15
CA TRP A 674 -16.11 12.61 -13.65
C TRP A 674 -16.19 12.69 -12.13
N SER A 675 -17.19 12.04 -11.54
CA SER A 675 -17.40 12.10 -10.08
C SER A 675 -16.30 11.37 -9.30
N LEU A 676 -15.81 10.24 -9.78
CA LEU A 676 -14.69 9.54 -9.13
C LEU A 676 -13.40 10.38 -9.15
N ASN A 677 -13.07 10.96 -10.29
CA ASN A 677 -11.81 11.69 -10.42
C ASN A 677 -11.88 13.09 -9.77
N ILE A 678 -13.00 13.80 -9.91
CA ILE A 678 -13.21 15.11 -9.25
C ILE A 678 -13.34 14.90 -7.73
N GLY A 679 -14.12 13.90 -7.29
CA GLY A 679 -14.29 13.60 -5.87
C GLY A 679 -12.96 13.24 -5.20
N LEU A 680 -12.15 12.38 -5.83
CA LEU A 680 -10.79 12.09 -5.36
C LEU A 680 -9.93 13.37 -5.28
N GLY A 681 -9.94 14.18 -6.34
CA GLY A 681 -9.20 15.45 -6.34
C GLY A 681 -9.63 16.39 -5.22
N LEU A 682 -10.92 16.49 -4.94
CA LEU A 682 -11.45 17.29 -3.83
C LEU A 682 -11.05 16.72 -2.46
N MET A 683 -11.11 15.41 -2.25
CA MET A 683 -10.65 14.76 -1.01
C MET A 683 -9.17 15.09 -0.74
N LEU A 684 -8.32 14.96 -1.76
CA LEU A 684 -6.90 15.28 -1.63
C LEU A 684 -6.68 16.76 -1.35
N ALA A 685 -7.26 17.66 -2.14
CA ALA A 685 -7.00 19.10 -2.08
C ALA A 685 -7.60 19.77 -0.84
N LEU A 686 -8.76 19.34 -0.36
CA LEU A 686 -9.46 19.99 0.75
C LEU A 686 -9.11 19.41 2.12
N ASN A 687 -8.68 18.16 2.20
CA ASN A 687 -8.38 17.51 3.47
C ASN A 687 -6.98 16.89 3.51
N ILE A 688 -6.75 15.82 2.73
CA ILE A 688 -5.65 14.92 2.98
C ILE A 688 -4.30 15.63 2.84
N PHE A 689 -4.13 16.41 1.77
CA PHE A 689 -2.90 17.16 1.54
C PHE A 689 -2.70 18.32 2.54
N PRO A 690 -3.70 19.23 2.79
CA PRO A 690 -3.54 20.29 3.78
C PRO A 690 -3.31 19.78 5.21
N ALA A 691 -4.03 18.73 5.63
CA ALA A 691 -3.84 18.11 6.94
C ALA A 691 -2.44 17.49 7.06
N GLY A 692 -1.95 16.85 5.99
CA GLY A 692 -0.61 16.30 5.93
C GLY A 692 0.49 17.34 6.03
N ILE A 693 0.36 18.47 5.32
CA ILE A 693 1.29 19.61 5.44
C ILE A 693 1.26 20.18 6.87
N TYR A 694 0.09 20.30 7.47
CA TYR A 694 -0.02 20.76 8.85
C TYR A 694 0.71 19.82 9.80
N GLN A 695 0.52 18.49 9.69
CA GLN A 695 1.25 17.52 10.50
C GLN A 695 2.76 17.57 10.26
N LEU A 696 3.21 17.73 9.01
CA LEU A 696 4.64 17.90 8.68
C LEU A 696 5.24 19.10 9.41
N VAL A 697 4.56 20.24 9.41
CA VAL A 697 5.01 21.45 10.13
C VAL A 697 5.09 21.19 11.63
N GLN A 698 4.07 20.53 12.21
CA GLN A 698 4.08 20.17 13.63
C GLN A 698 5.22 19.20 13.97
N SER A 699 5.51 18.23 13.08
CA SER A 699 6.60 17.29 13.25
C SER A 699 7.97 17.97 13.25
N ILE A 700 8.18 18.96 12.38
CA ILE A 700 9.42 19.75 12.33
C ILE A 700 9.58 20.63 13.57
N GLN A 701 8.51 21.25 14.05
CA GLN A 701 8.55 22.25 15.12
C GLN A 701 8.58 21.64 16.53
N HIS A 702 7.85 20.53 16.71
CA HIS A 702 7.58 19.97 18.05
C HIS A 702 7.96 18.50 18.21
N GLY A 703 8.37 17.84 17.11
CA GLY A 703 8.62 16.41 17.09
C GLY A 703 7.43 15.59 16.56
N PHE A 704 7.71 14.39 16.08
CA PHE A 704 6.71 13.55 15.42
C PHE A 704 5.59 13.08 16.37
N TRP A 705 5.92 12.79 17.64
CA TRP A 705 4.95 12.44 18.66
C TRP A 705 3.82 13.50 18.78
N TYR A 706 4.20 14.80 18.70
CA TYR A 706 3.24 15.90 18.79
C TYR A 706 2.34 15.95 17.54
N ALA A 707 2.91 15.80 16.36
CA ALA A 707 2.17 15.79 15.09
C ALA A 707 1.04 14.74 15.04
N ARG A 708 1.14 13.70 15.89
CA ARG A 708 0.19 12.60 16.01
C ARG A 708 -0.65 12.67 17.30
N SER A 709 -0.50 13.71 18.09
CA SER A 709 -1.24 13.90 19.35
C SER A 709 -2.69 14.33 19.13
N GLU A 710 -3.53 14.08 20.14
CA GLU A 710 -4.92 14.60 20.15
C GLU A 710 -4.95 16.13 20.03
N ALA A 711 -3.96 16.85 20.55
CA ALA A 711 -3.87 18.31 20.43
C ALA A 711 -3.84 18.77 18.96
N VAL A 712 -3.13 18.04 18.10
CA VAL A 712 -3.10 18.33 16.66
C VAL A 712 -4.36 17.86 15.96
N ILE A 713 -4.83 16.63 16.24
CA ILE A 713 -6.01 16.05 15.59
C ILE A 713 -7.28 16.84 15.96
N GLN A 714 -7.40 17.33 17.20
CA GLN A 714 -8.54 18.14 17.66
C GLN A 714 -8.38 19.63 17.37
N SER A 715 -7.27 20.05 16.72
CA SER A 715 -7.08 21.46 16.38
C SER A 715 -8.14 21.95 15.39
N PRO A 716 -8.53 23.24 15.46
CA PRO A 716 -9.55 23.80 14.57
C PRO A 716 -9.21 23.63 13.08
N PHE A 717 -7.93 23.73 12.72
CA PHE A 717 -7.48 23.55 11.34
C PHE A 717 -7.68 22.10 10.86
N PHE A 718 -7.24 21.13 11.65
CA PHE A 718 -7.36 19.71 11.28
C PHE A 718 -8.84 19.30 11.20
N GLN A 719 -9.65 19.70 12.17
CA GLN A 719 -11.09 19.43 12.19
C GLN A 719 -11.80 20.07 10.99
N THR A 720 -11.52 21.34 10.69
CA THR A 720 -12.13 22.04 9.54
C THR A 720 -11.78 21.34 8.22
N THR A 721 -10.51 21.03 8.00
CA THR A 721 -10.09 20.35 6.75
C THR A 721 -10.72 18.97 6.62
N THR A 722 -10.87 18.23 7.73
CA THR A 722 -11.52 16.92 7.72
C THR A 722 -13.00 17.04 7.37
N TRP A 723 -13.72 18.06 7.86
CA TRP A 723 -15.09 18.34 7.46
C TRP A 723 -15.23 18.75 6.00
N LEU A 724 -14.30 19.52 5.46
CA LEU A 724 -14.30 19.91 4.04
C LEU A 724 -14.19 18.71 3.09
N ARG A 725 -13.62 17.59 3.54
CA ARG A 725 -13.57 16.34 2.80
C ARG A 725 -14.94 15.83 2.35
N VAL A 726 -16.00 16.10 3.13
CA VAL A 726 -17.37 15.64 2.84
C VAL A 726 -17.80 16.03 1.42
N ALA A 727 -17.38 17.19 0.92
CA ALA A 727 -17.68 17.60 -0.47
C ALA A 727 -17.12 16.61 -1.50
N GLY A 728 -15.86 16.18 -1.32
CA GLY A 728 -15.22 15.17 -2.16
C GLY A 728 -15.86 13.79 -1.99
N ASP A 729 -16.09 13.36 -0.76
CA ASP A 729 -16.68 12.05 -0.44
C ASP A 729 -18.08 11.89 -1.04
N VAL A 730 -18.95 12.92 -0.93
CA VAL A 730 -20.31 12.88 -1.51
C VAL A 730 -20.25 12.79 -3.03
N VAL A 731 -19.42 13.60 -3.70
CA VAL A 731 -19.25 13.55 -5.15
C VAL A 731 -18.73 12.18 -5.57
N PHE A 732 -17.74 11.66 -4.87
CA PHE A 732 -17.12 10.37 -5.17
C PHE A 732 -18.10 9.20 -5.01
N VAL A 733 -18.80 9.12 -3.88
CA VAL A 733 -19.71 8.00 -3.58
C VAL A 733 -20.98 8.09 -4.41
N VAL A 734 -21.72 9.21 -4.31
CA VAL A 734 -23.05 9.34 -4.91
C VAL A 734 -22.99 9.45 -6.43
N GLY A 735 -22.05 10.24 -6.95
CA GLY A 735 -21.87 10.43 -8.38
C GLY A 735 -20.98 9.37 -9.05
N GLY A 736 -20.07 8.74 -8.31
CA GLY A 736 -19.09 7.81 -8.84
C GLY A 736 -19.40 6.35 -8.60
N VAL A 737 -19.39 5.92 -7.33
CA VAL A 737 -19.50 4.50 -6.94
C VAL A 737 -20.92 3.96 -7.11
N VAL A 738 -21.92 4.68 -6.62
CA VAL A 738 -23.33 4.27 -6.68
C VAL A 738 -23.81 4.00 -8.11
N PRO A 739 -23.53 4.85 -9.13
CA PRO A 739 -23.94 4.58 -10.50
C PRO A 739 -23.33 3.29 -11.09
N ILE A 740 -22.06 2.96 -10.74
CA ILE A 740 -21.43 1.68 -11.15
C ILE A 740 -22.16 0.51 -10.50
N ALA A 741 -22.39 0.55 -9.19
CA ALA A 741 -23.10 -0.49 -8.46
C ALA A 741 -24.52 -0.67 -9.00
N TYR A 742 -25.26 0.43 -9.22
CA TYR A 742 -26.59 0.43 -9.83
C TYR A 742 -26.57 -0.18 -11.24
N PHE A 743 -25.61 0.20 -12.08
CA PHE A 743 -25.45 -0.38 -13.41
C PHE A 743 -25.24 -1.91 -13.32
N MET A 744 -24.33 -2.36 -12.48
CA MET A 744 -24.00 -3.78 -12.36
C MET A 744 -25.20 -4.60 -11.84
N VAL A 745 -25.88 -4.13 -10.82
CA VAL A 745 -27.07 -4.83 -10.27
C VAL A 745 -28.21 -4.89 -11.30
N THR A 746 -28.53 -3.78 -11.97
CA THR A 746 -29.68 -3.69 -12.87
C THR A 746 -29.45 -4.36 -14.22
N ARG A 747 -28.20 -4.67 -14.60
CA ARG A 747 -27.87 -5.35 -15.87
C ARG A 747 -27.63 -6.85 -15.72
N LEU A 748 -27.72 -7.41 -14.53
CA LEU A 748 -27.51 -8.84 -14.26
C LEU A 748 -28.34 -9.76 -15.18
N PHE A 749 -29.58 -9.39 -15.49
CA PHE A 749 -30.48 -10.15 -16.36
C PHE A 749 -30.51 -9.66 -17.80
N SER A 750 -29.58 -8.83 -18.22
CA SER A 750 -29.50 -8.23 -19.54
C SER A 750 -28.18 -8.55 -20.26
N LEU A 751 -27.64 -9.74 -20.01
CA LEU A 751 -26.36 -10.18 -20.58
C LEU A 751 -26.58 -10.80 -21.99
N ARG A 752 -25.59 -10.62 -22.84
CA ARG A 752 -25.57 -11.30 -24.15
C ARG A 752 -25.55 -12.83 -23.98
N PRO A 753 -26.15 -13.60 -24.88
CA PRO A 753 -25.95 -15.04 -24.89
C PRO A 753 -24.48 -15.36 -25.21
N SER A 754 -23.96 -16.41 -24.58
CA SER A 754 -22.65 -16.95 -24.96
C SER A 754 -22.73 -17.79 -26.22
N SER A 755 -21.68 -17.79 -27.05
CA SER A 755 -21.52 -18.77 -28.13
C SER A 755 -21.51 -20.19 -27.54
N LYS A 756 -22.14 -21.12 -28.24
CA LYS A 756 -22.11 -22.55 -27.86
C LYS A 756 -20.73 -23.15 -28.09
#